data_32f2197f65f19c94665656ed38402140
#
_entry.id   32f2197f65f19c94665656ed38402140
#
_cell.length_a   1.000
_cell.length_b   1.000
_cell.length_c   1.000
_cell.angle_alpha   90.00
_cell.angle_beta   90.00
_cell.angle_gamma   90.00
#
_symmetry.space_group_name_H-M   'P 1'
#
loop_
_entity.id
_entity.type
_entity.pdbx_description
1 polymer ?
#
loop_
_entity_poly.entity_id
_entity_poly.type
_entity_poly.pdbx_seq_one_letter_code
_entity_poly.pdbx_strand_id
1 'polypeptide(L)'
;MKNPPLVITKAFMLLLCLILLHNAKATNYYFSEAGNDNRTFQEAQNPVTPWRTLAKLNAVFSSINPGDTIFFKRGDVFEGSLNILSSGNSNSPIVLAAYGSGAKPVISGFTAVAGWSPTGLNIWEAQVSSAAQVNILLLNNTPQAIGRYPNASAANGGYLKYESYSGSQSITDLQLGPAPNWTGGEVVIRKNRWVLDRNKITQHNGNSIFYTSESGYHGSVNYGYFIQNHPQALDQTGEWYYKAGEGKLGIYLASGQPSSHSIKAATVDKLVMINNQSHIVLKDLCFSGSNVAAIEVRDAQHITVDGCSILHSGTNAVSVASTSYFTLQQTEVENTNNIALDVQNSYNTLIKNNSIRNTGIWPGMGMGNSGSYEAVMIAGNNNTAEGNNIDSTGYIPITFSGNNVTIKNNLIRDFAFVKDDGGGIYTWNNGANAPVHNNRKIISNIVLNGIGAGEGTDNPSARFAHGIYMDDNTDHVEIRGNTVSGCAQFGIFIHNAQDIVLKNNTSFNNFKQLVMEHDNIAPGSPVSNIVSIGNILFSKNDNQMIADYKTVSNDLADFGLFDSNYYCRPVDDQFMVYSAYQNNGTYYGSMHDLDGWKAAFGKDMASQQTPVLIPTYRVNHYTGANQFANGNFTSNINGLYAYSPANNCAPAWSSTSPLDGGALKVSFSPLTGNANAASVILDAGGVSGNKAYVLKFSMAGGDVNKNVEVFLRQSGSPYADLSQRKLRRISGGRSEIEYLFIPAASEASASIVFDVSEQSNPLYFDNIQLREANITSINPADSIRFEYNGTFFPRTVPLNGTYVDARNSLYNSSITLQPFTSAVLIRKNSALTVLPARFVNFIAARSAQGVKLNWVMDTPDEPASYTVERSADGQHFTAIGEVIASRNATTYVFTDDRPLTGKNYYRIRQNGINGNQYSGVAVVSLADVGGGVQDGDWSISPNPAKENLLISFRQILSGHLSVYTITGIMIKTFPFSGTNVDVDLSGISKGTYFLRFTGGKGTLSKRFIKD
;
A
#
# COMPACT_ATOMS: atom_id res chain seq x y z
N MET A 1 -3.75 59.67 70.97
CA MET A 1 -4.09 60.06 69.59
C MET A 1 -4.05 58.84 68.69
N LYS A 2 -5.22 58.35 68.25
CA LYS A 2 -5.39 57.16 67.42
C LYS A 2 -5.30 57.54 65.95
N ASN A 3 -4.49 56.78 65.16
CA ASN A 3 -4.40 56.96 63.75
C ASN A 3 -5.69 56.37 63.06
N PRO A 4 -6.29 57.06 62.11
CA PRO A 4 -7.37 56.49 61.30
C PRO A 4 -6.83 55.83 60.03
N PRO A 5 -7.65 55.19 59.23
CA PRO A 5 -7.43 53.77 58.90
C PRO A 5 -6.88 53.52 57.50
N LEU A 6 -6.09 52.49 57.45
CA LEU A 6 -5.51 51.86 56.24
C LEU A 6 -6.61 51.21 55.30
N VAL A 7 -7.89 51.33 55.64
CA VAL A 7 -9.04 50.72 54.89
C VAL A 7 -9.46 51.56 53.69
N ILE A 8 -9.33 52.91 53.77
CA ILE A 8 -9.80 53.80 52.71
C ILE A 8 -8.84 53.73 51.47
N THR A 9 -7.53 53.51 51.71
CA THR A 9 -6.52 53.40 50.63
C THR A 9 -6.62 52.09 49.86
N LYS A 10 -7.00 50.98 50.51
CA LYS A 10 -7.24 49.69 49.84
C LYS A 10 -8.52 49.69 49.01
N ALA A 11 -9.58 50.33 49.47
CA ALA A 11 -10.81 50.48 48.71
C ALA A 11 -10.67 51.38 47.49
N PHE A 12 -9.84 52.46 47.60
CA PHE A 12 -9.54 53.36 46.47
C PHE A 12 -8.63 52.69 45.46
N MET A 13 -7.66 51.84 45.89
CA MET A 13 -6.82 51.01 44.97
C MET A 13 -7.61 49.88 44.29
N LEU A 14 -8.56 49.26 44.98
CA LEU A 14 -9.47 48.25 44.41
C LEU A 14 -10.43 48.89 43.42
N LEU A 15 -10.96 50.11 43.72
CA LEU A 15 -11.81 50.87 42.83
C LEU A 15 -11.05 51.40 41.62
N LEU A 16 -9.78 51.79 41.76
CA LEU A 16 -8.87 52.19 40.66
C LEU A 16 -8.51 50.98 39.79
N CYS A 17 -8.29 49.77 40.36
CA CYS A 17 -8.11 48.54 39.62
C CYS A 17 -9.39 48.07 38.89
N LEU A 18 -10.57 48.31 39.47
CA LEU A 18 -11.86 48.02 38.83
C LEU A 18 -12.23 49.03 37.72
N ILE A 19 -11.74 50.27 37.80
CA ILE A 19 -11.94 51.29 36.75
C ILE A 19 -10.94 51.10 35.58
N LEU A 20 -9.81 50.40 35.81
CA LEU A 20 -8.84 50.05 34.78
C LEU A 20 -9.18 48.75 34.03
N LEU A 21 -10.19 48.00 34.44
CA LEU A 21 -10.83 46.99 33.61
C LEU A 21 -11.73 47.70 32.59
N HIS A 22 -11.12 48.50 31.71
CA HIS A 22 -11.78 48.76 30.43
C HIS A 22 -11.93 47.40 29.73
N ASN A 23 -13.17 46.87 29.78
CA ASN A 23 -13.55 45.85 28.86
C ASN A 23 -13.25 46.43 27.47
N ALA A 24 -12.14 46.04 26.87
CA ALA A 24 -11.87 46.32 25.46
C ALA A 24 -13.04 45.75 24.72
N LYS A 25 -13.95 46.60 24.26
CA LYS A 25 -15.12 46.18 23.48
C LYS A 25 -14.57 45.69 22.15
N ALA A 26 -14.81 44.44 21.81
CA ALA A 26 -14.47 43.91 20.49
C ALA A 26 -14.96 44.87 19.39
N THR A 27 -14.09 45.29 18.52
CA THR A 27 -14.35 46.31 17.49
C THR A 27 -14.25 45.69 16.09
N ASN A 28 -15.12 46.11 15.21
CA ASN A 28 -15.08 45.68 13.80
C ASN A 28 -14.47 46.79 12.95
N TYR A 29 -13.48 46.46 12.13
CA TYR A 29 -12.89 47.37 11.13
C TYR A 29 -13.15 46.84 9.73
N TYR A 30 -13.52 47.71 8.80
CA TYR A 30 -13.92 47.33 7.45
C TYR A 30 -12.92 47.82 6.40
N PHE A 31 -12.66 46.97 5.44
CA PHE A 31 -11.82 47.23 4.26
C PHE A 31 -12.59 46.99 2.98
N SER A 32 -12.46 47.92 2.01
CA SER A 32 -12.97 47.76 0.67
C SER A 32 -12.08 48.49 -0.33
N GLU A 33 -11.96 47.98 -1.56
CA GLU A 33 -11.24 48.61 -2.68
C GLU A 33 -11.77 50.04 -2.94
N ALA A 34 -13.06 50.27 -2.72
CA ALA A 34 -13.70 51.59 -2.79
C ALA A 34 -13.47 52.44 -1.53
N GLY A 35 -12.66 52.00 -0.56
CA GLY A 35 -12.39 52.66 0.70
C GLY A 35 -11.44 53.85 0.61
N ASN A 36 -11.10 54.43 1.78
CA ASN A 36 -10.17 55.56 1.86
C ASN A 36 -9.29 55.44 3.13
N ASP A 37 -7.99 55.37 2.95
CA ASP A 37 -7.01 55.17 4.02
C ASP A 37 -6.81 56.36 4.95
N ASN A 38 -7.27 57.56 4.57
CA ASN A 38 -7.24 58.74 5.40
C ASN A 38 -8.32 58.76 6.49
N ARG A 39 -9.23 57.78 6.48
CA ARG A 39 -10.27 57.67 7.52
C ARG A 39 -9.69 57.28 8.87
N THR A 40 -10.32 57.80 9.92
CA THR A 40 -10.01 57.49 11.30
C THR A 40 -10.42 56.06 11.68
N PHE A 41 -9.93 55.56 12.78
CA PHE A 41 -10.37 54.27 13.36
C PHE A 41 -11.90 54.22 13.57
N GLN A 42 -12.51 55.31 14.04
CA GLN A 42 -13.94 55.37 14.30
C GLN A 42 -14.76 55.30 12.99
N GLU A 43 -14.33 55.97 11.92
CA GLU A 43 -14.96 55.91 10.62
C GLU A 43 -14.88 54.50 9.99
N ALA A 44 -13.72 53.82 10.14
CA ALA A 44 -13.49 52.50 9.62
C ALA A 44 -14.32 51.38 10.34
N GLN A 45 -14.97 51.70 11.45
CA GLN A 45 -15.89 50.79 12.13
C GLN A 45 -17.24 50.70 11.41
N ASN A 46 -17.47 51.49 10.40
CA ASN A 46 -18.70 51.49 9.61
C ASN A 46 -18.45 50.92 8.20
N PRO A 47 -19.19 49.90 7.74
CA PRO A 47 -19.00 49.32 6.41
C PRO A 47 -19.25 50.27 5.24
N VAL A 48 -19.88 51.42 5.47
CA VAL A 48 -20.08 52.51 4.46
C VAL A 48 -18.82 53.38 4.32
N THR A 49 -17.97 53.43 5.35
CA THR A 49 -16.74 54.21 5.37
C THR A 49 -15.48 53.37 5.65
N PRO A 50 -15.21 52.30 4.83
CA PRO A 50 -14.11 51.41 5.07
C PRO A 50 -12.76 52.04 4.75
N TRP A 51 -11.66 51.47 5.32
CA TRP A 51 -10.31 51.63 4.81
C TRP A 51 -10.13 50.92 3.46
N ARG A 52 -8.99 51.16 2.76
CA ARG A 52 -8.80 50.69 1.38
C ARG A 52 -7.74 49.61 1.25
N THR A 53 -6.54 49.80 1.80
CA THR A 53 -5.38 49.02 1.40
C THR A 53 -4.81 48.17 2.53
N LEU A 54 -4.07 47.09 2.16
CA LEU A 54 -3.26 46.31 3.12
C LEU A 54 -2.14 47.15 3.72
N ALA A 55 -1.58 48.15 3.01
CA ALA A 55 -0.62 49.09 3.53
C ALA A 55 -1.17 49.84 4.74
N LYS A 56 -2.41 50.32 4.67
CA LYS A 56 -3.11 50.92 5.81
C LYS A 56 -3.27 49.94 6.95
N LEU A 57 -3.70 48.69 6.68
CA LEU A 57 -3.87 47.66 7.72
C LEU A 57 -2.54 47.38 8.42
N ASN A 58 -1.46 47.19 7.68
CA ASN A 58 -0.11 47.00 8.24
C ASN A 58 0.33 48.16 9.15
N ALA A 59 0.05 49.40 8.75
CA ALA A 59 0.41 50.61 9.53
C ALA A 59 -0.38 50.70 10.85
N VAL A 60 -1.59 50.15 10.90
CA VAL A 60 -2.44 50.24 12.10
C VAL A 60 -2.53 48.92 12.90
N PHE A 61 -1.95 47.84 12.42
CA PHE A 61 -2.15 46.50 13.01
C PHE A 61 -1.72 46.38 14.46
N SER A 62 -0.67 47.08 14.86
CA SER A 62 -0.20 47.12 16.25
C SER A 62 -1.22 47.77 17.22
N SER A 63 -2.23 48.45 16.69
CA SER A 63 -3.31 49.06 17.48
C SER A 63 -4.59 48.21 17.49
N ILE A 64 -4.58 47.03 16.82
CA ILE A 64 -5.68 46.06 16.86
C ILE A 64 -5.58 45.31 18.18
N ASN A 65 -6.72 45.20 18.87
CA ASN A 65 -6.81 44.64 20.20
C ASN A 65 -7.39 43.21 20.18
N PRO A 66 -7.17 42.40 21.22
CA PRO A 66 -7.85 41.14 21.39
C PRO A 66 -9.38 41.27 21.28
N GLY A 67 -9.99 40.43 20.40
CA GLY A 67 -11.41 40.41 20.10
C GLY A 67 -11.80 41.26 18.89
N ASP A 68 -10.93 42.10 18.35
CA ASP A 68 -11.25 42.88 17.16
C ASP A 68 -11.39 41.98 15.91
N THR A 69 -12.29 42.41 14.99
CA THR A 69 -12.46 41.75 13.72
C THR A 69 -12.16 42.71 12.57
N ILE A 70 -11.32 42.28 11.66
CA ILE A 70 -10.97 42.95 10.42
C ILE A 70 -11.79 42.33 9.27
N PHE A 71 -12.70 43.07 8.69
CA PHE A 71 -13.57 42.62 7.64
C PHE A 71 -13.14 43.12 6.26
N PHE A 72 -12.96 42.21 5.31
CA PHE A 72 -12.71 42.48 3.90
C PHE A 72 -13.98 42.28 3.10
N LYS A 73 -14.29 43.25 2.19
CA LYS A 73 -15.50 43.22 1.39
C LYS A 73 -15.42 42.11 0.32
N ARG A 74 -16.45 41.29 0.24
CA ARG A 74 -16.58 40.25 -0.79
C ARG A 74 -16.60 40.86 -2.19
N GLY A 75 -15.90 40.21 -3.13
CA GLY A 75 -15.74 40.67 -4.51
C GLY A 75 -14.56 41.59 -4.75
N ASP A 76 -13.95 42.18 -3.69
CA ASP A 76 -12.83 43.09 -3.79
C ASP A 76 -11.49 42.33 -3.80
N VAL A 77 -10.44 42.95 -4.38
CA VAL A 77 -9.07 42.43 -4.48
C VAL A 77 -8.12 43.40 -3.75
N PHE A 78 -7.36 42.88 -2.78
CA PHE A 78 -6.40 43.63 -1.99
C PHE A 78 -5.01 43.17 -2.36
N GLU A 79 -4.24 44.00 -3.05
CA GLU A 79 -2.89 43.68 -3.50
C GLU A 79 -1.85 43.92 -2.42
N GLY A 80 -0.86 43.00 -2.32
CA GLY A 80 0.28 43.10 -1.43
C GLY A 80 0.34 42.02 -0.33
N SER A 81 1.05 42.34 0.76
CA SER A 81 1.28 41.44 1.90
C SER A 81 0.69 42.02 3.19
N LEU A 82 0.41 41.13 4.12
CA LEU A 82 -0.13 41.46 5.44
C LEU A 82 0.76 40.87 6.55
N ASN A 83 1.21 41.72 7.46
CA ASN A 83 1.91 41.32 8.67
C ASN A 83 0.98 41.39 9.88
N ILE A 84 0.80 40.28 10.56
CA ILE A 84 0.05 40.21 11.80
C ILE A 84 0.98 40.64 12.96
N LEU A 85 0.71 41.78 13.58
CA LEU A 85 1.61 42.41 14.53
C LEU A 85 1.04 42.46 15.98
N SER A 86 -0.15 41.96 16.20
CA SER A 86 -0.81 41.87 17.51
C SER A 86 -1.41 40.47 17.72
N SER A 87 -1.49 40.05 18.96
CA SER A 87 -2.09 38.79 19.38
C SER A 87 -3.50 38.98 19.95
N GLY A 88 -4.37 38.01 19.72
CA GLY A 88 -5.58 37.83 20.50
C GLY A 88 -5.32 37.14 21.86
N ASN A 89 -6.37 36.61 22.46
CA ASN A 89 -6.29 35.71 23.60
C ASN A 89 -7.36 34.61 23.48
N SER A 90 -7.35 33.63 24.36
CA SER A 90 -8.22 32.45 24.31
C SER A 90 -9.72 32.77 24.25
N ASN A 91 -10.16 33.88 24.88
CA ASN A 91 -11.56 34.29 24.91
C ASN A 91 -11.90 35.34 23.84
N SER A 92 -10.88 35.95 23.23
CA SER A 92 -10.99 37.12 22.36
C SER A 92 -9.93 37.07 21.26
N PRO A 93 -10.00 36.13 20.30
CA PRO A 93 -9.07 36.07 19.17
C PRO A 93 -9.19 37.31 18.28
N ILE A 94 -8.14 37.67 17.59
CA ILE A 94 -8.21 38.62 16.46
C ILE A 94 -8.66 37.84 15.23
N VAL A 95 -9.70 38.33 14.57
CA VAL A 95 -10.32 37.67 13.42
C VAL A 95 -10.16 38.51 12.14
N LEU A 96 -9.69 37.90 11.07
CA LEU A 96 -9.71 38.47 9.72
C LEU A 96 -10.75 37.70 8.90
N ALA A 97 -11.80 38.36 8.42
CA ALA A 97 -12.93 37.69 7.81
C ALA A 97 -13.53 38.49 6.63
N ALA A 98 -14.45 37.85 5.91
CA ALA A 98 -15.22 38.50 4.82
C ALA A 98 -16.52 39.14 5.33
N TYR A 99 -16.98 40.22 4.66
CA TYR A 99 -18.32 40.78 4.83
C TYR A 99 -19.02 41.08 3.48
N GLY A 100 -20.29 41.22 3.52
CA GLY A 100 -21.13 41.45 2.34
C GLY A 100 -21.48 40.17 1.61
N SER A 101 -21.83 40.26 0.33
CA SER A 101 -22.23 39.13 -0.52
C SER A 101 -21.32 39.02 -1.75
N GLY A 102 -21.23 37.85 -2.35
CA GLY A 102 -20.42 37.58 -3.51
C GLY A 102 -19.21 36.63 -3.23
N ALA A 103 -18.24 36.64 -4.14
CA ALA A 103 -17.03 35.85 -4.03
C ALA A 103 -16.19 36.24 -2.79
N LYS A 104 -15.37 35.34 -2.28
CA LYS A 104 -14.43 35.63 -1.19
C LYS A 104 -13.54 36.82 -1.57
N PRO A 105 -13.22 37.75 -0.64
CA PRO A 105 -12.25 38.81 -0.90
C PRO A 105 -10.88 38.20 -1.14
N VAL A 106 -10.13 38.75 -2.08
CA VAL A 106 -8.83 38.20 -2.50
C VAL A 106 -7.71 39.05 -1.95
N ILE A 107 -6.79 38.45 -1.20
CA ILE A 107 -5.46 39.01 -0.92
C ILE A 107 -4.53 38.47 -2.00
N SER A 108 -4.04 39.38 -2.86
CA SER A 108 -3.35 39.04 -4.11
C SER A 108 -1.89 39.48 -4.11
N GLY A 109 -1.01 38.56 -4.49
CA GLY A 109 0.40 38.83 -4.79
C GLY A 109 0.70 38.97 -6.28
N PHE A 110 -0.31 38.94 -7.13
CA PHE A 110 -0.15 39.12 -8.57
C PHE A 110 -0.03 40.58 -8.95
N THR A 111 0.90 40.83 -9.88
CA THR A 111 1.04 42.12 -10.60
C THR A 111 0.76 41.90 -12.07
N ALA A 112 -0.03 42.76 -12.68
CA ALA A 112 -0.24 42.81 -14.13
C ALA A 112 1.08 43.20 -14.80
N VAL A 113 1.51 42.44 -15.81
CA VAL A 113 2.76 42.71 -16.54
C VAL A 113 2.43 43.50 -17.80
N ALA A 114 3.08 44.63 -17.94
CA ALA A 114 2.88 45.56 -19.07
C ALA A 114 4.23 46.05 -19.61
N GLY A 115 4.21 46.84 -20.70
CA GLY A 115 5.45 47.38 -21.29
C GLY A 115 6.26 46.35 -22.07
N TRP A 116 5.59 45.44 -22.72
CA TRP A 116 6.19 44.37 -23.51
C TRP A 116 6.89 44.91 -24.78
N SER A 117 8.10 44.41 -25.04
CA SER A 117 8.91 44.69 -26.23
C SER A 117 9.28 43.38 -26.92
N PRO A 118 9.21 43.27 -28.24
CA PRO A 118 9.63 42.09 -28.97
C PRO A 118 11.17 41.91 -28.91
N THR A 119 11.65 40.70 -28.64
CA THR A 119 13.09 40.37 -28.56
C THR A 119 13.52 39.29 -29.58
N GLY A 120 12.56 38.64 -30.21
CA GLY A 120 12.76 37.59 -31.18
C GLY A 120 11.46 37.21 -31.88
N LEU A 121 11.48 36.13 -32.66
CA LEU A 121 10.27 35.60 -33.30
C LEU A 121 9.35 35.07 -32.17
N ASN A 122 8.21 35.73 -31.98
CA ASN A 122 7.17 35.38 -31.02
C ASN A 122 7.59 35.50 -29.56
N ILE A 123 8.77 36.01 -29.21
CA ILE A 123 9.22 36.24 -27.85
C ILE A 123 9.14 37.70 -27.48
N TRP A 124 8.51 37.97 -26.34
CA TRP A 124 8.30 39.29 -25.78
C TRP A 124 8.89 39.40 -24.41
N GLU A 125 9.61 40.47 -24.09
CA GLU A 125 10.16 40.77 -22.76
C GLU A 125 9.46 42.02 -22.15
N ALA A 126 9.27 41.98 -20.84
CA ALA A 126 8.80 43.11 -20.04
C ALA A 126 9.60 43.20 -18.74
N GLN A 127 9.68 44.43 -18.21
CA GLN A 127 10.27 44.67 -16.90
C GLN A 127 9.29 44.29 -15.80
N VAL A 128 9.68 43.44 -14.85
CA VAL A 128 8.95 43.13 -13.64
C VAL A 128 9.78 43.63 -12.45
N SER A 129 9.30 44.68 -11.78
CA SER A 129 10.03 45.27 -10.69
C SER A 129 10.06 44.39 -9.45
N SER A 130 11.23 44.23 -8.86
CA SER A 130 11.53 43.84 -7.47
C SER A 130 11.45 42.40 -7.00
N ALA A 131 11.07 41.40 -7.80
CA ALA A 131 11.10 40.04 -7.34
C ALA A 131 12.52 39.43 -7.53
N ALA A 132 13.05 38.80 -6.47
CA ALA A 132 14.28 38.01 -6.60
C ALA A 132 14.07 36.80 -7.52
N GLN A 133 12.83 36.33 -7.62
CA GLN A 133 12.39 35.25 -8.50
C GLN A 133 10.91 35.45 -8.86
N VAL A 134 10.47 34.84 -9.94
CA VAL A 134 9.07 34.67 -10.30
C VAL A 134 8.83 33.17 -10.46
N ASN A 135 7.88 32.62 -9.70
CA ASN A 135 7.58 31.19 -9.71
C ASN A 135 6.21 30.84 -10.30
N ILE A 136 5.35 31.86 -10.52
CA ILE A 136 4.06 31.69 -11.18
C ILE A 136 3.81 32.82 -12.16
N LEU A 137 3.40 32.43 -13.37
CA LEU A 137 2.84 33.30 -14.39
C LEU A 137 1.45 32.82 -14.75
N LEU A 138 0.48 33.72 -14.85
CA LEU A 138 -0.84 33.46 -15.41
C LEU A 138 -0.96 34.13 -16.79
N LEU A 139 -1.38 33.35 -17.78
CA LEU A 139 -1.84 33.81 -19.06
C LEU A 139 -3.36 33.61 -19.15
N ASN A 140 -4.14 34.70 -19.22
CA ASN A 140 -5.60 34.67 -19.22
C ASN A 140 -6.18 33.89 -18.03
N ASN A 141 -5.61 34.10 -16.83
CA ASN A 141 -5.91 33.43 -15.56
C ASN A 141 -5.56 31.92 -15.51
N THR A 142 -4.84 31.38 -16.47
CA THR A 142 -4.35 30.00 -16.48
C THR A 142 -2.88 29.98 -16.14
N PRO A 143 -2.42 29.18 -15.15
CA PRO A 143 -1.01 29.01 -14.83
C PRO A 143 -0.22 28.47 -16.02
N GLN A 144 0.99 28.95 -16.22
CA GLN A 144 1.89 28.57 -17.30
C GLN A 144 3.17 27.95 -16.74
N ALA A 145 3.64 26.89 -17.41
CA ALA A 145 4.94 26.29 -17.09
C ALA A 145 6.10 27.18 -17.56
N ILE A 146 7.21 27.15 -16.84
CA ILE A 146 8.49 27.71 -17.32
C ILE A 146 8.88 27.00 -18.61
N GLY A 147 9.32 27.76 -19.61
CA GLY A 147 9.81 27.24 -20.89
C GLY A 147 11.00 26.31 -20.69
N ARG A 148 10.93 25.13 -21.31
CA ARG A 148 11.92 24.07 -21.13
C ARG A 148 12.33 23.41 -22.42
N TYR A 149 13.58 22.91 -22.42
CA TYR A 149 14.17 22.12 -23.52
C TYR A 149 14.70 20.76 -22.99
N PRO A 150 14.32 19.62 -23.59
CA PRO A 150 13.22 19.46 -24.53
C PRO A 150 11.84 19.72 -23.91
N ASN A 151 10.83 19.89 -24.77
CA ASN A 151 9.44 20.03 -24.34
C ASN A 151 8.96 18.80 -23.55
N ALA A 152 8.04 18.99 -22.62
CA ALA A 152 7.49 17.91 -21.80
C ALA A 152 6.77 16.81 -22.61
N SER A 153 6.29 17.14 -23.81
CA SER A 153 5.65 16.20 -24.75
C SER A 153 6.64 15.34 -25.55
N ALA A 154 7.94 15.62 -25.48
CA ALA A 154 8.96 14.80 -26.12
C ALA A 154 9.12 13.43 -25.44
N ALA A 155 9.81 12.51 -26.10
CA ALA A 155 10.08 11.18 -25.58
C ALA A 155 10.67 11.24 -24.16
N ASN A 156 10.37 10.23 -23.33
CA ASN A 156 10.79 10.17 -21.93
C ASN A 156 10.37 11.40 -21.11
N GLY A 157 9.18 12.00 -21.38
CA GLY A 157 8.72 13.21 -20.70
C GLY A 157 9.61 14.43 -20.90
N GLY A 158 10.38 14.48 -22.02
CA GLY A 158 11.34 15.53 -22.32
C GLY A 158 12.58 15.52 -21.44
N TYR A 159 12.96 14.38 -20.89
CA TYR A 159 14.25 14.23 -20.21
C TYR A 159 15.31 13.77 -21.20
N LEU A 160 16.41 14.54 -21.31
CA LEU A 160 17.68 14.10 -21.87
C LEU A 160 18.39 13.15 -20.90
N LYS A 161 19.38 12.39 -21.35
CA LYS A 161 20.18 11.51 -20.48
C LYS A 161 21.61 12.04 -20.38
N TYR A 162 22.22 11.89 -19.19
CA TYR A 162 23.65 12.18 -19.04
C TYR A 162 24.42 10.90 -18.73
N GLU A 163 25.62 10.75 -19.36
CA GLU A 163 26.46 9.58 -19.20
C GLU A 163 27.37 9.66 -17.98
N SER A 164 27.70 10.88 -17.52
CA SER A 164 28.57 11.04 -16.36
C SER A 164 28.26 12.30 -15.56
N TYR A 165 28.75 12.32 -14.35
CA TYR A 165 28.63 13.47 -13.43
C TYR A 165 29.92 13.62 -12.61
N SER A 166 30.18 14.83 -12.08
CA SER A 166 31.23 15.08 -11.12
C SER A 166 30.66 15.70 -9.85
N GLY A 167 30.66 14.91 -8.78
CA GLY A 167 30.03 15.29 -7.52
C GLY A 167 28.55 15.64 -7.70
N SER A 168 28.12 16.70 -7.02
CA SER A 168 26.77 17.27 -7.15
C SER A 168 26.71 18.53 -8.01
N GLN A 169 27.75 18.86 -8.79
CA GLN A 169 27.95 20.18 -9.41
C GLN A 169 28.05 20.17 -10.93
N SER A 170 28.20 19.03 -11.57
CA SER A 170 28.20 18.96 -13.04
C SER A 170 27.68 17.66 -13.58
N ILE A 171 27.12 17.72 -14.80
CA ILE A 171 26.75 16.58 -15.62
C ILE A 171 27.36 16.72 -17.01
N THR A 172 27.58 15.59 -17.67
CA THR A 172 28.05 15.53 -19.07
C THR A 172 27.13 14.65 -19.88
N ASP A 173 26.62 15.19 -20.99
CA ASP A 173 25.80 14.54 -22.00
C ASP A 173 26.49 14.67 -23.36
N LEU A 174 26.94 13.55 -23.93
CA LEU A 174 27.71 13.50 -25.16
C LEU A 174 26.92 14.00 -26.38
N GLN A 175 25.59 14.08 -26.28
CA GLN A 175 24.70 14.54 -27.34
C GLN A 175 24.34 16.03 -27.25
N LEU A 176 24.64 16.71 -26.12
CA LEU A 176 24.19 18.07 -25.86
C LEU A 176 24.81 19.10 -26.84
N GLY A 177 26.08 19.00 -27.11
CA GLY A 177 26.80 19.96 -27.98
C GLY A 177 26.97 21.34 -27.36
N PRO A 178 27.77 22.26 -28.00
CA PRO A 178 28.11 23.57 -27.47
C PRO A 178 27.04 24.66 -27.69
N ALA A 179 26.03 24.41 -28.48
CA ALA A 179 25.01 25.40 -28.86
C ALA A 179 23.60 24.79 -28.81
N PRO A 180 22.59 25.56 -28.31
CA PRO A 180 22.76 26.90 -27.73
C PRO A 180 23.52 26.87 -26.40
N ASN A 181 24.14 28.00 -26.01
CA ASN A 181 24.78 28.11 -24.73
C ASN A 181 23.72 28.37 -23.65
N TRP A 182 23.61 27.43 -22.69
CA TRP A 182 22.59 27.42 -21.63
C TRP A 182 22.98 28.16 -20.36
N THR A 183 24.15 28.82 -20.32
CA THR A 183 24.60 29.55 -19.12
C THR A 183 23.60 30.61 -18.68
N GLY A 184 23.26 30.62 -17.41
CA GLY A 184 22.28 31.55 -16.84
C GLY A 184 20.86 31.00 -16.76
N GLY A 185 20.55 29.93 -17.48
CA GLY A 185 19.32 29.15 -17.32
C GLY A 185 19.35 28.23 -16.11
N GLU A 186 18.45 27.30 -16.06
CA GLU A 186 18.34 26.29 -15.01
C GLU A 186 18.45 24.88 -15.62
N VAL A 187 19.11 23.95 -14.92
CA VAL A 187 19.10 22.54 -15.21
C VAL A 187 18.32 21.82 -14.12
N VAL A 188 17.30 21.09 -14.54
CA VAL A 188 16.50 20.22 -13.67
C VAL A 188 16.99 18.80 -13.83
N ILE A 189 17.54 18.23 -12.77
CA ILE A 189 18.23 16.94 -12.80
C ILE A 189 17.49 15.93 -11.92
N ARG A 190 17.10 14.80 -12.50
CA ARG A 190 16.70 13.62 -11.76
C ARG A 190 17.97 12.94 -11.25
N LYS A 191 18.26 13.06 -9.95
CA LYS A 191 19.48 12.48 -9.35
C LYS A 191 19.27 11.04 -8.90
N ASN A 192 18.07 10.74 -8.48
CA ASN A 192 17.54 9.40 -8.21
C ASN A 192 16.01 9.42 -8.34
N ARG A 193 15.31 8.38 -7.87
CA ARG A 193 13.85 8.30 -8.01
C ARG A 193 13.10 9.34 -7.19
N TRP A 194 13.61 9.71 -6.02
CA TRP A 194 12.98 10.64 -5.06
C TRP A 194 13.60 12.05 -5.04
N VAL A 195 14.62 12.32 -5.85
CA VAL A 195 15.27 13.63 -5.93
C VAL A 195 15.22 14.21 -7.33
N LEU A 196 14.57 15.35 -7.45
CA LEU A 196 14.54 16.17 -8.65
C LEU A 196 15.02 17.57 -8.26
N ASP A 197 16.28 17.92 -8.61
CA ASP A 197 16.88 19.20 -8.27
C ASP A 197 16.70 20.21 -9.39
N ARG A 198 16.40 21.46 -9.03
CA ARG A 198 16.31 22.63 -9.89
C ARG A 198 17.51 23.53 -9.63
N ASN A 199 18.51 23.51 -10.52
CA ASN A 199 19.82 24.11 -10.28
C ASN A 199 20.10 25.21 -11.28
N LYS A 200 20.72 26.35 -10.84
CA LYS A 200 21.17 27.41 -11.75
C LYS A 200 22.41 26.98 -12.51
N ILE A 201 22.38 27.08 -13.83
CA ILE A 201 23.53 26.83 -14.70
C ILE A 201 24.52 27.97 -14.59
N THR A 202 25.70 27.68 -14.06
CA THR A 202 26.79 28.63 -13.92
C THR A 202 27.70 28.68 -15.15
N GLN A 203 27.82 27.56 -15.88
CA GLN A 203 28.61 27.45 -17.10
C GLN A 203 28.09 26.28 -17.96
N HIS A 204 28.06 26.51 -19.26
CA HIS A 204 27.90 25.45 -20.26
C HIS A 204 29.18 25.42 -21.12
N ASN A 205 29.89 24.29 -21.20
CA ASN A 205 31.12 24.12 -21.94
C ASN A 205 31.07 22.78 -22.71
N GLY A 206 30.91 22.87 -24.04
CA GLY A 206 30.80 21.70 -24.90
C GLY A 206 29.62 20.82 -24.55
N ASN A 207 29.92 19.66 -24.04
CA ASN A 207 28.92 18.66 -23.64
C ASN A 207 28.62 18.66 -22.10
N SER A 208 29.19 19.62 -21.36
CA SER A 208 29.10 19.64 -19.92
C SER A 208 28.39 20.88 -19.39
N ILE A 209 27.49 20.66 -18.44
CA ILE A 209 26.78 21.69 -17.69
C ILE A 209 27.30 21.71 -16.27
N PHE A 210 27.73 22.89 -15.81
CA PHE A 210 28.13 23.18 -14.44
C PHE A 210 27.03 24.00 -13.77
N TYR A 211 26.73 23.69 -12.52
CA TYR A 211 25.61 24.30 -11.82
C TYR A 211 25.86 24.46 -10.30
N THR A 212 25.09 25.33 -9.67
CA THR A 212 25.04 25.42 -8.20
C THR A 212 24.04 24.39 -7.70
N SER A 213 24.48 23.41 -6.90
CA SER A 213 23.63 22.33 -6.42
C SER A 213 22.64 22.80 -5.35
N GLU A 214 21.37 22.44 -5.50
CA GLU A 214 20.31 22.65 -4.51
C GLU A 214 20.37 21.61 -3.37
N SER A 215 20.88 20.40 -3.67
CA SER A 215 21.01 19.33 -2.68
C SER A 215 22.41 18.73 -2.65
N GLY A 216 22.74 17.99 -1.59
CA GLY A 216 23.99 17.23 -1.51
C GLY A 216 24.00 15.91 -2.30
N TYR A 217 22.91 15.53 -2.94
CA TYR A 217 22.81 14.29 -3.71
C TYR A 217 23.68 14.34 -4.97
N HIS A 218 24.39 13.25 -5.24
CA HIS A 218 25.10 13.04 -6.48
C HIS A 218 24.14 12.59 -7.59
N GLY A 219 24.57 12.76 -8.85
CA GLY A 219 23.84 12.20 -10.00
C GLY A 219 23.87 10.68 -10.01
N SER A 220 22.98 10.09 -10.80
CA SER A 220 23.01 8.66 -11.14
C SER A 220 23.19 8.51 -12.64
N VAL A 221 24.16 7.71 -13.06
CA VAL A 221 24.46 7.49 -14.48
C VAL A 221 23.24 7.00 -15.25
N ASN A 222 23.04 7.51 -16.45
CA ASN A 222 21.87 7.24 -17.31
C ASN A 222 20.53 7.80 -16.81
N TYR A 223 20.53 8.61 -15.75
CA TYR A 223 19.36 9.36 -15.34
C TYR A 223 19.17 10.61 -16.23
N GLY A 224 18.06 11.28 -16.06
CA GLY A 224 17.62 12.33 -16.95
C GLY A 224 17.78 13.75 -16.39
N TYR A 225 17.81 14.70 -17.32
CA TYR A 225 17.74 16.12 -17.01
C TYR A 225 17.00 16.85 -18.13
N PHE A 226 16.59 18.07 -17.86
CA PHE A 226 16.16 19.02 -18.88
C PHE A 226 16.61 20.43 -18.49
N ILE A 227 16.59 21.34 -19.45
CA ILE A 227 16.99 22.73 -19.26
C ILE A 227 15.75 23.59 -19.29
N GLN A 228 15.64 24.59 -18.42
CA GLN A 228 14.50 25.51 -18.35
C GLN A 228 14.96 26.93 -18.03
N ASN A 229 14.00 27.87 -18.02
CA ASN A 229 14.23 29.27 -17.63
C ASN A 229 15.33 29.97 -18.47
N HIS A 230 15.32 29.71 -19.77
CA HIS A 230 16.27 30.30 -20.71
C HIS A 230 15.55 30.74 -22.00
N PRO A 231 15.89 31.90 -22.62
CA PRO A 231 15.21 32.37 -23.84
C PRO A 231 15.17 31.38 -25.00
N GLN A 232 16.23 30.55 -25.12
CA GLN A 232 16.33 29.55 -26.19
C GLN A 232 15.48 28.28 -25.94
N ALA A 233 14.86 28.18 -24.77
CA ALA A 233 13.96 27.08 -24.42
C ALA A 233 12.50 27.39 -24.74
N LEU A 234 12.19 28.58 -25.24
CA LEU A 234 10.82 29.02 -25.50
C LEU A 234 10.42 28.73 -26.94
N ASP A 235 9.46 27.83 -27.14
CA ASP A 235 8.93 27.51 -28.47
C ASP A 235 7.41 27.20 -28.49
N GLN A 236 6.74 27.21 -27.32
CA GLN A 236 5.29 26.99 -27.17
C GLN A 236 4.59 28.17 -26.52
N THR A 237 3.36 28.48 -26.98
CA THR A 237 2.54 29.59 -26.41
C THR A 237 2.34 29.39 -24.92
N GLY A 238 2.68 30.42 -24.15
CA GLY A 238 2.58 30.44 -22.69
C GLY A 238 3.90 30.11 -21.99
N GLU A 239 4.87 29.51 -22.66
CA GLU A 239 6.20 29.32 -22.07
C GLU A 239 6.84 30.66 -21.75
N TRP A 240 7.52 30.69 -20.62
CA TRP A 240 8.11 31.92 -20.07
C TRP A 240 9.46 31.65 -19.38
N TYR A 241 10.22 32.71 -19.20
CA TYR A 241 11.42 32.71 -18.37
C TYR A 241 11.51 34.00 -17.54
N TYR A 242 12.30 33.97 -16.48
CA TYR A 242 12.60 35.15 -15.67
C TYR A 242 14.09 35.30 -15.43
N LYS A 243 14.66 36.41 -15.84
CA LYS A 243 16.05 36.81 -15.59
C LYS A 243 16.12 37.65 -14.31
N ALA A 244 16.33 37.02 -13.16
CA ALA A 244 16.32 37.67 -11.85
C ALA A 244 17.31 38.85 -11.74
N GLY A 245 18.51 38.72 -12.30
CA GLY A 245 19.53 39.79 -12.29
C GLY A 245 19.16 41.05 -13.10
N GLU A 246 18.26 40.89 -14.10
CA GLU A 246 17.78 41.99 -14.95
C GLU A 246 16.36 42.43 -14.61
N GLY A 247 15.63 41.66 -13.82
CA GLY A 247 14.21 41.87 -13.54
C GLY A 247 13.32 41.73 -14.77
N LYS A 248 13.75 40.95 -15.77
CA LYS A 248 13.06 40.77 -17.05
C LYS A 248 12.31 39.45 -17.09
N LEU A 249 11.04 39.54 -17.47
CA LEU A 249 10.17 38.41 -17.75
C LEU A 249 9.99 38.28 -19.26
N GLY A 250 10.27 37.10 -19.81
CA GLY A 250 10.02 36.78 -21.22
C GLY A 250 8.89 35.78 -21.37
N ILE A 251 8.09 35.92 -22.44
CA ILE A 251 7.00 34.98 -22.78
C ILE A 251 7.00 34.72 -24.29
N TYR A 252 6.68 33.49 -24.66
CA TYR A 252 6.44 33.10 -26.06
C TYR A 252 4.94 33.11 -26.36
N LEU A 253 4.54 33.75 -27.46
CA LEU A 253 3.19 33.76 -27.99
C LEU A 253 3.24 33.45 -29.51
N ALA A 254 2.80 32.25 -29.90
CA ALA A 254 2.81 31.85 -31.31
C ALA A 254 1.98 32.76 -32.23
N SER A 255 0.97 33.44 -31.67
CA SER A 255 0.15 34.41 -32.36
C SER A 255 -0.34 35.51 -31.42
N GLY A 256 -0.64 36.67 -31.93
CA GLY A 256 -1.08 37.81 -31.16
C GLY A 256 0.03 38.60 -30.49
N GLN A 257 -0.33 39.56 -29.69
CA GLN A 257 0.56 40.42 -28.91
C GLN A 257 0.20 40.31 -27.42
N PRO A 258 1.14 40.51 -26.48
CA PRO A 258 0.85 40.47 -25.05
C PRO A 258 -0.29 41.43 -24.63
N SER A 259 -0.45 42.55 -25.32
CA SER A 259 -1.54 43.51 -25.06
C SER A 259 -2.98 42.96 -25.29
N SER A 260 -3.11 41.86 -26.04
CA SER A 260 -4.37 41.15 -26.23
C SER A 260 -4.67 40.08 -25.15
N HIS A 261 -3.77 39.91 -24.22
CA HIS A 261 -3.86 38.89 -23.16
C HIS A 261 -3.78 39.54 -21.77
N SER A 262 -4.39 38.90 -20.79
CA SER A 262 -4.15 39.19 -19.38
C SER A 262 -2.94 38.37 -18.89
N ILE A 263 -1.82 39.04 -18.67
CA ILE A 263 -0.60 38.42 -18.18
C ILE A 263 -0.29 38.94 -16.78
N LYS A 264 -0.20 38.06 -15.81
CA LYS A 264 0.06 38.41 -14.41
C LYS A 264 1.21 37.52 -13.88
N ALA A 265 2.15 38.13 -13.16
CA ALA A 265 3.25 37.45 -12.48
C ALA A 265 3.08 37.60 -10.96
N ALA A 266 3.38 36.55 -10.21
CA ALA A 266 3.49 36.64 -8.76
C ALA A 266 4.77 37.41 -8.39
N THR A 267 4.64 38.52 -7.67
CA THR A 267 5.73 39.40 -7.29
C THR A 267 5.84 39.62 -5.78
N VAL A 268 4.87 39.13 -5.02
CA VAL A 268 4.85 39.17 -3.57
C VAL A 268 5.25 37.80 -3.03
N ASP A 269 6.33 37.72 -2.26
CA ASP A 269 6.82 36.46 -1.75
C ASP A 269 5.85 35.79 -0.76
N LYS A 270 5.30 36.56 0.18
CA LYS A 270 4.42 36.05 1.23
C LYS A 270 3.19 36.95 1.37
N LEU A 271 2.00 36.36 1.35
CA LEU A 271 0.76 37.16 1.44
C LEU A 271 0.35 37.44 2.87
N VAL A 272 0.52 36.48 3.79
CA VAL A 272 0.27 36.68 5.22
C VAL A 272 1.45 36.13 6.03
N MET A 273 1.95 36.93 6.97
CA MET A 273 2.99 36.54 7.90
C MET A 273 2.48 36.67 9.34
N ILE A 274 2.61 35.58 10.10
CA ILE A 274 2.19 35.47 11.51
C ILE A 274 3.39 34.97 12.31
N ASN A 275 4.19 35.92 12.86
CA ASN A 275 5.40 35.58 13.59
C ASN A 275 5.28 36.01 15.07
N ASN A 276 5.52 35.09 16.00
CA ASN A 276 5.44 35.32 17.47
C ASN A 276 4.04 35.83 17.91
N GLN A 277 2.98 35.44 17.22
CA GLN A 277 1.62 35.85 17.55
C GLN A 277 0.76 34.67 18.03
N SER A 278 -0.33 35.00 18.70
CA SER A 278 -1.26 33.99 19.20
C SER A 278 -2.72 34.38 19.03
N HIS A 279 -3.58 33.34 18.93
CA HIS A 279 -5.05 33.49 18.85
C HIS A 279 -5.49 34.35 17.66
N ILE A 280 -5.07 33.95 16.45
CA ILE A 280 -5.44 34.59 15.18
C ILE A 280 -6.32 33.65 14.39
N VAL A 281 -7.39 34.19 13.80
CA VAL A 281 -8.31 33.44 12.92
C VAL A 281 -8.37 34.13 11.56
N LEU A 282 -7.99 33.38 10.51
CA LEU A 282 -8.21 33.78 9.11
C LEU A 282 -9.42 33.00 8.62
N LYS A 283 -10.49 33.69 8.23
CA LYS A 283 -11.77 33.05 7.91
C LYS A 283 -12.40 33.56 6.62
N ASP A 284 -12.76 32.60 5.73
CA ASP A 284 -13.56 32.89 4.54
C ASP A 284 -12.89 33.92 3.58
N LEU A 285 -11.57 33.86 3.47
CA LEU A 285 -10.72 34.70 2.61
C LEU A 285 -10.13 33.87 1.47
N CYS A 286 -9.73 34.54 0.39
CA CYS A 286 -8.97 33.96 -0.70
C CYS A 286 -7.56 34.58 -0.73
N PHE A 287 -6.53 33.73 -0.78
CA PHE A 287 -5.12 34.12 -0.94
C PHE A 287 -4.64 33.61 -2.29
N SER A 288 -4.10 34.47 -3.15
CA SER A 288 -3.75 34.08 -4.51
C SER A 288 -2.50 34.75 -5.04
N GLY A 289 -1.60 33.96 -5.64
CA GLY A 289 -0.41 34.48 -6.30
C GLY A 289 0.72 34.81 -5.38
N SER A 290 1.00 34.00 -4.35
CA SER A 290 2.24 34.11 -3.58
C SER A 290 3.40 33.57 -4.40
N ASN A 291 4.54 34.25 -4.35
CA ASN A 291 5.75 33.77 -5.00
C ASN A 291 6.48 32.68 -4.19
N VAL A 292 6.44 32.77 -2.85
CA VAL A 292 7.04 31.80 -1.92
C VAL A 292 5.97 31.09 -1.07
N ALA A 293 5.21 31.82 -0.26
CA ALA A 293 4.19 31.23 0.60
C ALA A 293 2.92 32.11 0.66
N ALA A 294 1.73 31.52 0.57
CA ALA A 294 0.54 32.31 0.79
C ALA A 294 0.36 32.66 2.27
N ILE A 295 0.57 31.72 3.16
CA ILE A 295 0.53 31.93 4.63
C ILE A 295 1.79 31.36 5.26
N GLU A 296 2.54 32.20 5.98
CA GLU A 296 3.66 31.77 6.81
C GLU A 296 3.34 31.99 8.29
N VAL A 297 3.51 30.95 9.11
CA VAL A 297 3.30 30.97 10.56
C VAL A 297 4.55 30.46 11.25
N ARG A 298 5.15 31.28 12.13
CA ARG A 298 6.37 30.91 12.88
C ARG A 298 6.27 31.31 14.34
N ASP A 299 6.75 30.41 15.21
CA ASP A 299 6.86 30.64 16.64
C ASP A 299 5.54 31.15 17.27
N ALA A 300 4.42 30.59 16.81
CA ALA A 300 3.06 31.06 17.06
C ALA A 300 2.23 30.04 17.83
N GLN A 301 1.05 30.48 18.33
CA GLN A 301 0.14 29.60 19.04
C GLN A 301 -1.32 29.90 18.69
N HIS A 302 -2.17 28.84 18.63
CA HIS A 302 -3.62 28.98 18.41
C HIS A 302 -3.95 29.80 17.15
N ILE A 303 -3.41 29.36 16.03
CA ILE A 303 -3.68 29.99 14.73
C ILE A 303 -4.68 29.10 13.96
N THR A 304 -5.74 29.72 13.46
CA THR A 304 -6.78 29.00 12.70
C THR A 304 -6.95 29.62 11.32
N VAL A 305 -6.92 28.77 10.29
CA VAL A 305 -7.30 29.08 8.90
C VAL A 305 -8.56 28.26 8.59
N ASP A 306 -9.69 28.92 8.44
CA ASP A 306 -11.01 28.29 8.34
C ASP A 306 -11.79 28.77 7.11
N GLY A 307 -12.23 27.82 6.29
CA GLY A 307 -13.07 28.10 5.14
C GLY A 307 -12.43 28.99 4.07
N CYS A 308 -11.10 29.04 4.00
CA CYS A 308 -10.37 29.87 3.05
C CYS A 308 -10.19 29.18 1.69
N SER A 309 -9.69 29.94 0.70
CA SER A 309 -9.16 29.41 -0.56
C SER A 309 -7.73 29.89 -0.73
N ILE A 310 -6.79 29.00 -1.04
CA ILE A 310 -5.38 29.32 -1.26
C ILE A 310 -5.03 28.85 -2.67
N LEU A 311 -4.76 29.78 -3.57
CA LEU A 311 -4.65 29.51 -4.99
C LEU A 311 -3.33 30.02 -5.54
N HIS A 312 -2.70 29.24 -6.42
CA HIS A 312 -1.52 29.65 -7.17
C HIS A 312 -0.37 30.06 -6.27
N SER A 313 0.22 29.12 -5.54
CA SER A 313 1.40 29.33 -4.69
C SER A 313 2.67 28.87 -5.40
N GLY A 314 3.64 29.78 -5.53
CA GLY A 314 4.86 29.56 -6.32
C GLY A 314 5.85 28.61 -5.66
N THR A 315 5.81 28.46 -4.34
CA THR A 315 6.54 27.43 -3.62
C THR A 315 5.57 26.70 -2.70
N ASN A 316 5.33 27.15 -1.49
CA ASN A 316 4.41 26.51 -0.56
C ASN A 316 3.09 27.30 -0.45
N ALA A 317 1.96 26.61 -0.22
CA ALA A 317 0.74 27.35 0.06
C ALA A 317 0.70 27.80 1.52
N VAL A 318 0.95 26.90 2.47
CA VAL A 318 1.01 27.21 3.90
C VAL A 318 2.31 26.65 4.49
N SER A 319 3.12 27.49 5.13
CA SER A 319 4.32 27.08 5.86
C SER A 319 4.15 27.38 7.35
N VAL A 320 4.29 26.35 8.18
CA VAL A 320 4.13 26.42 9.63
C VAL A 320 5.37 25.87 10.31
N ALA A 321 6.01 26.66 11.17
CA ALA A 321 7.19 26.22 11.89
C ALA A 321 7.14 26.61 13.38
N SER A 322 7.62 25.71 14.25
CA SER A 322 7.74 25.93 15.70
C SER A 322 6.43 26.44 16.34
N THR A 323 5.29 25.91 15.88
CA THR A 323 3.96 26.44 16.22
C THR A 323 3.17 25.39 16.99
N SER A 324 2.35 25.83 17.93
CA SER A 324 1.42 24.95 18.64
C SER A 324 -0.04 25.33 18.43
N TYR A 325 -0.91 24.32 18.34
CA TYR A 325 -2.34 24.50 18.10
C TYR A 325 -2.65 25.23 16.79
N PHE A 326 -1.95 24.86 15.72
CA PHE A 326 -2.30 25.31 14.37
C PHE A 326 -3.48 24.48 13.84
N THR A 327 -4.46 25.15 13.25
CA THR A 327 -5.61 24.50 12.60
C THR A 327 -5.78 25.02 11.17
N LEU A 328 -5.79 24.11 10.19
CA LEU A 328 -6.22 24.35 8.82
C LEU A 328 -7.46 23.51 8.57
N GLN A 329 -8.60 24.14 8.36
CA GLN A 329 -9.85 23.41 8.15
C GLN A 329 -10.74 24.00 7.07
N GLN A 330 -11.55 23.13 6.42
CA GLN A 330 -12.56 23.49 5.42
C GLN A 330 -12.00 24.42 4.30
N THR A 331 -10.69 24.31 4.06
CA THR A 331 -9.94 25.19 3.17
C THR A 331 -9.62 24.47 1.86
N GLU A 332 -9.75 25.20 0.76
CA GLU A 332 -9.34 24.75 -0.58
C GLU A 332 -7.92 25.24 -0.85
N VAL A 333 -7.02 24.31 -1.22
CA VAL A 333 -5.65 24.61 -1.66
C VAL A 333 -5.47 24.06 -3.07
N GLU A 334 -5.10 24.93 -4.02
CA GLU A 334 -5.00 24.51 -5.41
C GLU A 334 -3.85 25.19 -6.17
N ASN A 335 -3.19 24.43 -7.05
CA ASN A 335 -2.10 24.89 -7.90
C ASN A 335 -0.91 25.44 -7.09
N THR A 336 -0.37 24.57 -6.26
CA THR A 336 0.87 24.84 -5.51
C THR A 336 2.05 24.16 -6.19
N ASN A 337 3.14 24.86 -6.46
CA ASN A 337 4.26 24.31 -7.22
C ASN A 337 5.16 23.35 -6.43
N ASN A 338 5.15 23.40 -5.08
CA ASN A 338 6.02 22.57 -4.26
C ASN A 338 5.25 21.82 -3.15
N ILE A 339 4.95 22.46 -2.00
CA ILE A 339 4.25 21.83 -0.88
C ILE A 339 2.98 22.59 -0.54
N ALA A 340 1.83 21.91 -0.50
CA ALA A 340 0.60 22.59 -0.14
C ALA A 340 0.57 22.97 1.34
N LEU A 341 0.99 22.10 2.24
CA LEU A 341 1.09 22.38 3.67
C LEU A 341 2.38 21.78 4.25
N ASP A 342 3.31 22.64 4.63
CA ASP A 342 4.58 22.31 5.24
C ASP A 342 4.55 22.66 6.74
N VAL A 343 4.46 21.64 7.61
CA VAL A 343 4.40 21.79 9.06
C VAL A 343 5.65 21.20 9.69
N GLN A 344 6.52 22.05 10.22
CA GLN A 344 7.81 21.67 10.78
C GLN A 344 7.89 21.99 12.28
N ASN A 345 8.39 21.02 13.05
CA ASN A 345 8.61 21.15 14.50
C ASN A 345 7.41 21.76 15.25
N SER A 346 6.20 21.31 14.92
CA SER A 346 4.95 21.87 15.41
C SER A 346 4.11 20.84 16.16
N TYR A 347 3.27 21.32 17.09
CA TYR A 347 2.59 20.45 18.05
C TYR A 347 1.09 20.73 18.11
N ASN A 348 0.28 19.66 18.26
CA ASN A 348 -1.17 19.77 18.36
C ASN A 348 -1.78 20.42 17.09
N THR A 349 -1.20 20.13 15.93
CA THR A 349 -1.70 20.59 14.64
C THR A 349 -2.92 19.79 14.21
N LEU A 350 -3.96 20.48 13.72
CA LEU A 350 -5.15 19.87 13.14
C LEU A 350 -5.35 20.30 11.68
N ILE A 351 -5.29 19.33 10.77
CA ILE A 351 -5.52 19.52 9.34
C ILE A 351 -6.81 18.77 9.00
N LYS A 352 -7.92 19.49 8.82
CA LYS A 352 -9.23 18.85 8.81
C LYS A 352 -10.14 19.31 7.67
N ASN A 353 -10.72 18.33 6.95
CA ASN A 353 -11.76 18.57 5.93
C ASN A 353 -11.32 19.56 4.85
N ASN A 354 -10.07 19.52 4.43
CA ASN A 354 -9.54 20.36 3.37
C ASN A 354 -9.64 19.66 2.01
N SER A 355 -9.71 20.46 0.94
CA SER A 355 -9.55 20.01 -0.44
C SER A 355 -8.21 20.51 -0.96
N ILE A 356 -7.28 19.61 -1.25
CA ILE A 356 -5.92 19.92 -1.71
C ILE A 356 -5.74 19.30 -3.09
N ARG A 357 -5.45 20.13 -4.12
CA ARG A 357 -5.37 19.66 -5.50
C ARG A 357 -4.21 20.29 -6.27
N ASN A 358 -3.68 19.55 -7.24
CA ASN A 358 -2.63 20.02 -8.15
C ASN A 358 -1.40 20.55 -7.40
N THR A 359 -0.86 19.73 -6.49
CA THR A 359 0.34 20.11 -5.74
C THR A 359 1.56 19.50 -6.38
N GLY A 360 2.52 20.33 -6.80
CA GLY A 360 3.81 19.89 -7.32
C GLY A 360 3.72 19.08 -8.60
N ILE A 361 2.71 19.26 -9.43
CA ILE A 361 2.45 18.41 -10.61
C ILE A 361 3.33 18.74 -11.82
N TRP A 362 4.08 19.83 -11.78
CA TRP A 362 4.94 20.26 -12.89
C TRP A 362 6.44 20.07 -12.55
N PRO A 363 7.13 19.14 -13.24
CA PRO A 363 8.56 18.94 -13.02
C PRO A 363 9.35 20.24 -13.23
N GLY A 364 10.25 20.55 -12.31
CA GLY A 364 11.09 21.75 -12.37
C GLY A 364 10.43 23.04 -11.87
N MET A 365 9.15 23.04 -11.50
CA MET A 365 8.47 24.20 -10.93
C MET A 365 8.56 24.25 -9.39
N GLY A 366 8.74 23.10 -8.73
CA GLY A 366 8.98 23.01 -7.30
C GLY A 366 10.42 23.29 -6.92
N MET A 367 10.74 23.09 -5.65
CA MET A 367 12.11 23.16 -5.14
C MET A 367 12.86 21.84 -5.39
N GLY A 368 14.17 21.86 -5.33
CA GLY A 368 15.01 20.66 -5.32
C GLY A 368 14.90 19.88 -4.01
N ASN A 369 15.67 18.78 -3.90
CA ASN A 369 15.76 17.96 -2.71
C ASN A 369 14.69 16.85 -2.61
N SER A 370 14.82 15.98 -1.57
CA SER A 370 13.92 14.85 -1.33
C SER A 370 12.54 15.30 -0.85
N GLY A 371 12.45 16.21 0.13
CA GLY A 371 11.18 16.74 0.68
C GLY A 371 10.60 17.86 -0.17
N SER A 372 10.13 17.55 -1.38
CA SER A 372 9.55 18.51 -2.33
C SER A 372 8.47 17.82 -3.17
N TYR A 373 7.55 18.60 -3.75
CA TYR A 373 6.40 18.13 -4.54
C TYR A 373 5.38 17.34 -3.71
N GLU A 374 5.28 17.59 -2.41
CA GLU A 374 4.40 16.89 -1.47
C GLU A 374 3.13 17.71 -1.18
N ALA A 375 2.00 17.03 -0.88
CA ALA A 375 0.81 17.80 -0.54
C ALA A 375 0.82 18.24 0.94
N VAL A 376 1.03 17.33 1.87
CA VAL A 376 1.00 17.60 3.31
C VAL A 376 2.21 16.96 3.96
N MET A 377 3.09 17.77 4.53
CA MET A 377 4.22 17.34 5.34
C MET A 377 3.99 17.73 6.80
N ILE A 378 4.07 16.78 7.72
CA ILE A 378 3.81 16.98 9.15
C ILE A 378 4.98 16.46 9.96
N ALA A 379 5.74 17.35 10.59
CA ALA A 379 6.80 17.00 11.52
C ALA A 379 6.54 17.59 12.91
N GLY A 380 6.48 16.70 13.92
CA GLY A 380 6.23 17.06 15.33
C GLY A 380 5.18 16.16 15.98
N ASN A 381 4.80 16.47 17.21
CA ASN A 381 4.00 15.56 18.04
C ASN A 381 2.54 16.00 18.19
N ASN A 382 1.67 15.02 18.47
CA ASN A 382 0.24 15.21 18.73
C ASN A 382 -0.52 15.81 17.51
N ASN A 383 -0.08 15.53 16.31
CA ASN A 383 -0.63 16.12 15.09
C ASN A 383 -1.70 15.19 14.47
N THR A 384 -2.70 15.77 13.83
CA THR A 384 -3.79 15.03 13.20
C THR A 384 -4.11 15.57 11.81
N ALA A 385 -4.13 14.67 10.79
CA ALA A 385 -4.71 14.95 9.49
C ALA A 385 -5.98 14.09 9.31
N GLU A 386 -7.14 14.73 9.19
CA GLU A 386 -8.44 14.07 9.22
C GLU A 386 -9.38 14.60 8.13
N GLY A 387 -9.99 13.70 7.36
CA GLY A 387 -11.08 14.04 6.44
C GLY A 387 -10.67 14.87 5.24
N ASN A 388 -9.38 14.92 4.90
CA ASN A 388 -8.91 15.70 3.77
C ASN A 388 -9.11 14.93 2.46
N ASN A 389 -9.45 15.65 1.40
CA ASN A 389 -9.47 15.17 0.02
C ASN A 389 -8.22 15.71 -0.70
N ILE A 390 -7.25 14.81 -0.97
CA ILE A 390 -5.98 15.14 -1.61
C ILE A 390 -5.94 14.47 -2.98
N ASP A 391 -5.72 15.26 -4.01
CA ASP A 391 -5.81 14.83 -5.40
C ASP A 391 -4.69 15.45 -6.24
N SER A 392 -4.08 14.68 -7.11
CA SER A 392 -3.06 15.15 -8.06
C SER A 392 -1.84 15.76 -7.35
N THR A 393 -1.01 14.86 -6.77
CA THR A 393 0.23 15.25 -6.08
C THR A 393 1.46 14.77 -6.86
N GLY A 394 2.45 15.65 -7.01
CA GLY A 394 3.68 15.35 -7.76
C GLY A 394 4.54 14.26 -7.14
N TYR A 395 4.49 14.09 -5.82
CA TYR A 395 5.20 13.04 -5.11
C TYR A 395 4.33 12.41 -4.02
N ILE A 396 4.56 12.74 -2.74
CA ILE A 396 3.89 12.12 -1.59
C ILE A 396 2.71 12.98 -1.13
N PRO A 397 1.48 12.44 -1.08
CA PRO A 397 0.32 13.15 -0.55
C PRO A 397 0.39 13.48 0.94
N ILE A 398 0.83 12.53 1.79
CA ILE A 398 1.00 12.77 3.23
C ILE A 398 2.30 12.14 3.71
N THR A 399 3.25 12.99 4.12
CA THR A 399 4.44 12.60 4.88
C THR A 399 4.26 13.01 6.34
N PHE A 400 4.63 12.13 7.28
CA PHE A 400 4.53 12.45 8.70
C PHE A 400 5.69 11.91 9.54
N SER A 401 6.01 12.60 10.63
CA SER A 401 6.97 12.14 11.64
C SER A 401 6.58 12.63 13.04
N GLY A 402 7.11 12.00 14.09
CA GLY A 402 6.86 12.35 15.48
C GLY A 402 5.93 11.39 16.21
N ASN A 403 5.64 11.70 17.49
CA ASN A 403 4.81 10.89 18.37
C ASN A 403 3.34 11.30 18.33
N ASN A 404 2.43 10.37 18.63
CA ASN A 404 0.99 10.64 18.73
C ASN A 404 0.41 11.26 17.45
N VAL A 405 0.93 10.87 16.27
CA VAL A 405 0.43 11.38 14.99
C VAL A 405 -0.70 10.47 14.51
N THR A 406 -1.80 11.10 14.07
CA THR A 406 -2.98 10.38 13.55
C THR A 406 -3.34 10.86 12.15
N ILE A 407 -3.27 9.95 11.18
CA ILE A 407 -3.70 10.15 9.79
C ILE A 407 -4.97 9.33 9.58
N LYS A 408 -6.14 9.98 9.49
CA LYS A 408 -7.40 9.23 9.45
C LYS A 408 -8.45 9.83 8.51
N ASN A 409 -9.26 8.94 7.92
CA ASN A 409 -10.41 9.32 7.09
C ASN A 409 -10.04 10.28 5.96
N ASN A 410 -8.85 10.18 5.38
CA ASN A 410 -8.47 10.96 4.22
C ASN A 410 -8.77 10.18 2.93
N LEU A 411 -9.19 10.89 1.89
CA LEU A 411 -9.29 10.40 0.53
C LEU A 411 -8.12 10.94 -0.28
N ILE A 412 -7.25 10.05 -0.72
CA ILE A 412 -6.02 10.36 -1.45
C ILE A 412 -6.11 9.72 -2.83
N ARG A 413 -5.85 10.50 -3.90
CA ARG A 413 -5.92 10.01 -5.27
C ARG A 413 -4.86 10.63 -6.16
N ASP A 414 -4.44 9.85 -7.14
CA ASP A 414 -3.62 10.30 -8.27
C ASP A 414 -2.35 11.04 -7.81
N PHE A 415 -1.33 10.29 -7.49
CA PHE A 415 -0.09 10.84 -6.92
C PHE A 415 1.17 10.22 -7.55
N ALA A 416 2.33 10.80 -7.22
CA ALA A 416 3.64 10.47 -7.74
C ALA A 416 3.76 10.75 -9.26
N PHE A 417 3.36 11.97 -9.69
CA PHE A 417 3.45 12.39 -11.09
C PHE A 417 4.83 12.87 -11.51
N VAL A 418 5.67 13.31 -10.56
CA VAL A 418 6.96 13.98 -10.82
C VAL A 418 8.13 13.20 -10.28
N LYS A 419 7.97 12.67 -9.09
CA LYS A 419 8.94 11.77 -8.44
C LYS A 419 8.23 10.49 -8.05
N ASP A 420 8.99 9.41 -7.88
CA ASP A 420 8.47 8.14 -7.39
C ASP A 420 9.37 7.54 -6.31
N ASP A 421 9.15 6.29 -5.92
CA ASP A 421 9.70 5.68 -4.72
C ASP A 421 9.19 6.40 -3.46
N GLY A 422 7.88 6.56 -3.42
CA GLY A 422 7.14 7.19 -2.33
C GLY A 422 5.76 6.56 -2.16
N GLY A 423 5.06 6.93 -1.10
CA GLY A 423 3.75 6.40 -0.75
C GLY A 423 2.64 7.45 -0.75
N GLY A 424 1.38 7.02 -0.90
CA GLY A 424 0.24 7.90 -0.66
C GLY A 424 0.19 8.40 0.80
N ILE A 425 0.62 7.55 1.73
CA ILE A 425 0.95 7.91 3.13
C ILE A 425 2.32 7.31 3.44
N TYR A 426 3.24 8.15 3.88
CA TYR A 426 4.65 7.80 4.02
C TYR A 426 5.24 8.29 5.34
N THR A 427 6.13 7.49 5.91
CA THR A 427 7.01 7.90 7.01
C THR A 427 8.30 7.08 6.99
N TRP A 428 9.38 7.69 7.47
CA TRP A 428 10.68 7.05 7.66
C TRP A 428 11.37 7.65 8.89
N ASN A 429 12.34 6.94 9.45
CA ASN A 429 13.18 7.42 10.53
C ASN A 429 14.63 7.43 10.10
N ASN A 430 15.34 8.49 10.40
CA ASN A 430 16.71 8.71 9.95
C ASN A 430 17.75 7.93 10.75
N GLY A 431 18.39 6.94 10.14
CA GLY A 431 19.66 6.35 10.55
C GLY A 431 19.66 5.53 11.86
N ALA A 432 20.82 4.95 12.19
CA ALA A 432 21.02 4.02 13.31
C ALA A 432 20.70 4.56 14.72
N ASN A 433 20.57 5.87 14.89
CA ASN A 433 20.19 6.52 16.15
C ASN A 433 18.85 7.24 16.04
N ALA A 434 17.98 6.77 15.16
CA ALA A 434 16.64 7.35 15.01
C ALA A 434 15.89 7.31 16.35
N PRO A 435 15.18 8.39 16.70
CA PRO A 435 14.37 8.36 17.92
C PRO A 435 13.23 7.34 17.75
N VAL A 436 12.99 6.55 18.77
CA VAL A 436 11.80 5.68 18.82
C VAL A 436 10.56 6.57 18.92
N HIS A 437 9.64 6.39 18.00
CA HIS A 437 8.35 7.07 18.00
C HIS A 437 7.27 6.17 18.60
N ASN A 438 6.19 6.78 19.11
CA ASN A 438 5.11 6.04 19.74
C ASN A 438 3.74 6.53 19.30
N ASN A 439 2.74 5.62 19.35
CA ASN A 439 1.32 5.90 19.17
C ASN A 439 1.02 6.61 17.84
N ARG A 440 1.63 6.13 16.74
CA ARG A 440 1.37 6.60 15.38
C ARG A 440 0.24 5.79 14.76
N LYS A 441 -0.70 6.44 14.08
CA LYS A 441 -1.92 5.79 13.59
C LYS A 441 -2.28 6.21 12.17
N ILE A 442 -2.51 5.23 11.31
CA ILE A 442 -3.04 5.39 9.95
C ILE A 442 -4.36 4.62 9.90
N ILE A 443 -5.50 5.32 9.95
CA ILE A 443 -6.79 4.70 10.21
C ILE A 443 -7.83 5.11 9.17
N SER A 444 -8.49 4.12 8.54
CA SER A 444 -9.65 4.34 7.66
C SER A 444 -9.39 5.38 6.55
N ASN A 445 -8.19 5.40 5.96
CA ASN A 445 -7.90 6.21 4.79
C ASN A 445 -8.19 5.42 3.52
N ILE A 446 -8.51 6.13 2.44
CA ILE A 446 -8.66 5.58 1.10
C ILE A 446 -7.56 6.17 0.22
N VAL A 447 -6.66 5.31 -0.28
CA VAL A 447 -5.50 5.66 -1.09
C VAL A 447 -5.62 4.99 -2.44
N LEU A 448 -5.70 5.77 -3.51
CA LEU A 448 -5.98 5.30 -4.86
C LEU A 448 -4.99 5.84 -5.88
N ASN A 449 -4.62 4.99 -6.86
CA ASN A 449 -3.92 5.39 -8.07
C ASN A 449 -2.56 6.05 -7.81
N GLY A 450 -1.64 5.35 -7.18
CA GLY A 450 -0.23 5.73 -7.18
C GLY A 450 0.36 5.48 -8.58
N ILE A 451 0.59 6.55 -9.34
CA ILE A 451 0.94 6.47 -10.77
C ILE A 451 2.40 6.04 -10.96
N GLY A 452 3.32 6.67 -10.24
CA GLY A 452 4.75 6.52 -10.38
C GLY A 452 5.33 7.27 -11.58
N ALA A 453 6.46 7.91 -11.40
CA ALA A 453 7.13 8.74 -12.38
C ALA A 453 8.46 8.10 -12.79
N GLY A 454 8.44 7.28 -13.82
CA GLY A 454 9.63 6.62 -14.35
C GLY A 454 10.46 7.50 -15.29
N GLU A 455 9.88 8.55 -15.82
CA GLU A 455 10.53 9.46 -16.77
C GLU A 455 11.77 10.11 -16.15
N GLY A 456 12.84 10.16 -16.89
CA GLY A 456 14.11 10.68 -16.38
C GLY A 456 14.89 9.72 -15.47
N THR A 457 14.47 8.48 -15.28
CA THR A 457 15.25 7.44 -14.61
C THR A 457 15.98 6.56 -15.61
N ASP A 458 16.83 5.67 -15.12
CA ASP A 458 17.54 4.67 -15.94
C ASP A 458 16.57 3.65 -16.59
N ASN A 459 15.40 3.46 -15.97
CA ASN A 459 14.34 2.59 -16.49
C ASN A 459 12.98 3.31 -16.45
N PRO A 460 12.63 4.08 -17.50
CA PRO A 460 11.39 4.87 -17.54
C PRO A 460 10.09 4.05 -17.48
N SER A 461 10.16 2.78 -17.82
CA SER A 461 8.99 1.88 -17.73
C SER A 461 8.72 1.36 -16.32
N ALA A 462 9.71 1.37 -15.45
CA ALA A 462 9.54 0.99 -14.04
C ALA A 462 8.97 2.17 -13.21
N ARG A 463 7.87 1.94 -12.54
CA ARG A 463 7.13 2.96 -11.78
C ARG A 463 7.00 2.52 -10.33
N PHE A 464 7.52 3.32 -9.39
CA PHE A 464 7.62 2.99 -7.97
C PHE A 464 6.71 3.90 -7.15
N ALA A 465 5.41 3.60 -7.15
CA ALA A 465 4.44 4.28 -6.30
C ALA A 465 3.72 3.27 -5.41
N HIS A 466 3.78 3.52 -4.11
CA HIS A 466 3.21 2.67 -3.07
C HIS A 466 1.98 3.33 -2.44
N GLY A 467 1.08 2.54 -1.89
CA GLY A 467 -0.09 3.12 -1.22
C GLY A 467 0.23 3.63 0.19
N ILE A 468 0.56 2.73 1.10
CA ILE A 468 1.03 3.05 2.45
C ILE A 468 2.44 2.50 2.59
N TYR A 469 3.42 3.37 2.87
CA TYR A 469 4.83 3.03 2.87
C TYR A 469 5.47 3.41 4.22
N MET A 470 5.83 2.38 4.98
CA MET A 470 6.62 2.48 6.21
C MET A 470 8.06 2.17 5.85
N ASP A 471 8.88 3.19 5.72
CA ASP A 471 10.25 3.11 5.24
C ASP A 471 11.26 3.06 6.40
N ASP A 472 12.52 3.00 6.06
CA ASP A 472 13.67 2.73 6.94
C ASP A 472 13.50 3.18 8.40
N ASN A 473 13.71 2.25 9.31
CA ASN A 473 13.66 2.44 10.76
C ASN A 473 12.30 2.94 11.30
N THR A 474 11.24 2.85 10.51
CA THR A 474 9.89 3.16 11.00
C THR A 474 9.46 2.16 12.09
N ASP A 475 8.87 2.68 13.16
CA ASP A 475 8.46 1.90 14.31
C ASP A 475 7.07 2.30 14.85
N HIS A 476 6.42 1.44 15.64
CA HIS A 476 5.22 1.69 16.44
C HIS A 476 4.09 2.38 15.68
N VAL A 477 3.69 1.83 14.51
CA VAL A 477 2.57 2.34 13.70
C VAL A 477 1.41 1.35 13.66
N GLU A 478 0.21 1.81 14.00
CA GLU A 478 -1.03 1.09 13.76
C GLU A 478 -1.64 1.50 12.42
N ILE A 479 -1.74 0.56 11.47
CA ILE A 479 -2.33 0.72 10.14
C ILE A 479 -3.62 -0.09 10.11
N ARG A 480 -4.78 0.57 10.24
CA ARG A 480 -6.05 -0.13 10.45
C ARG A 480 -7.19 0.39 9.58
N GLY A 481 -7.91 -0.55 8.95
CA GLY A 481 -9.14 -0.24 8.21
C GLY A 481 -8.93 0.61 6.96
N ASN A 482 -7.70 0.70 6.44
CA ASN A 482 -7.41 1.49 5.25
C ASN A 482 -7.75 0.71 3.98
N THR A 483 -8.05 1.44 2.92
CA THR A 483 -8.19 0.92 1.57
C THR A 483 -7.07 1.45 0.69
N VAL A 484 -6.36 0.56 -0.01
CA VAL A 484 -5.31 0.92 -0.96
C VAL A 484 -5.57 0.23 -2.28
N SER A 485 -5.62 0.98 -3.39
CA SER A 485 -5.93 0.40 -4.70
C SER A 485 -5.28 1.14 -5.86
N GLY A 486 -4.85 0.37 -6.86
CA GLY A 486 -4.39 0.92 -8.14
C GLY A 486 -3.01 1.57 -8.08
N CYS A 487 -2.16 1.21 -7.12
CA CYS A 487 -0.78 1.68 -7.06
C CYS A 487 0.09 0.89 -8.04
N ALA A 488 0.96 1.60 -8.75
CA ALA A 488 1.82 1.03 -9.79
C ALA A 488 2.75 -0.05 -9.26
N GLN A 489 3.12 0.00 -7.98
CA GLN A 489 3.97 -1.00 -7.37
C GLN A 489 3.29 -1.69 -6.18
N PHE A 490 3.42 -1.21 -4.96
CA PHE A 490 2.96 -1.94 -3.78
C PHE A 490 1.76 -1.28 -3.12
N GLY A 491 0.80 -2.07 -2.66
CA GLY A 491 -0.31 -1.57 -1.87
C GLY A 491 0.16 -1.10 -0.50
N ILE A 492 0.64 -2.01 0.33
CA ILE A 492 1.26 -1.69 1.62
C ILE A 492 2.70 -2.20 1.59
N PHE A 493 3.64 -1.34 1.92
CA PHE A 493 5.06 -1.64 1.94
C PHE A 493 5.65 -1.36 3.32
N ILE A 494 6.27 -2.40 3.91
CA ILE A 494 7.02 -2.35 5.16
C ILE A 494 8.48 -2.63 4.81
N HIS A 495 9.31 -1.60 4.84
CA HIS A 495 10.70 -1.64 4.43
C HIS A 495 11.58 -1.31 5.63
N ASN A 496 12.46 -2.24 6.00
CA ASN A 496 13.38 -2.07 7.14
C ASN A 496 12.71 -1.46 8.39
N ALA A 497 11.51 -1.95 8.74
CA ALA A 497 10.65 -1.34 9.75
C ALA A 497 10.11 -2.39 10.74
N GLN A 498 9.77 -1.97 11.97
CA GLN A 498 9.40 -2.87 13.06
C GLN A 498 8.22 -2.35 13.88
N ASP A 499 7.64 -3.24 14.72
CA ASP A 499 6.54 -2.88 15.65
C ASP A 499 5.32 -2.29 14.92
N ILE A 500 4.94 -2.88 13.77
CA ILE A 500 3.84 -2.41 12.93
C ILE A 500 2.62 -3.32 13.10
N VAL A 501 1.45 -2.71 13.28
CA VAL A 501 0.16 -3.43 13.35
C VAL A 501 -0.64 -3.17 12.07
N LEU A 502 -0.80 -4.19 11.23
CA LEU A 502 -1.62 -4.19 10.02
C LEU A 502 -2.94 -4.90 10.31
N LYS A 503 -4.06 -4.17 10.43
CA LYS A 503 -5.32 -4.78 10.84
C LYS A 503 -6.50 -4.34 9.97
N ASN A 504 -7.23 -5.32 9.40
CA ASN A 504 -8.47 -5.09 8.65
C ASN A 504 -8.30 -4.08 7.49
N ASN A 505 -7.13 -4.02 6.85
CA ASN A 505 -6.92 -3.20 5.66
C ASN A 505 -7.39 -3.95 4.41
N THR A 506 -7.76 -3.21 3.37
CA THR A 506 -8.04 -3.74 2.03
C THR A 506 -6.98 -3.23 1.07
N SER A 507 -6.16 -4.14 0.53
CA SER A 507 -5.20 -3.86 -0.54
C SER A 507 -5.66 -4.57 -1.82
N PHE A 508 -6.03 -3.81 -2.84
CA PHE A 508 -6.68 -4.31 -4.05
C PHE A 508 -6.04 -3.76 -5.32
N ASN A 509 -5.79 -4.63 -6.30
CA ASN A 509 -5.38 -4.22 -7.65
C ASN A 509 -4.10 -3.38 -7.69
N ASN A 510 -3.15 -3.64 -6.82
CA ASN A 510 -1.79 -3.11 -6.88
C ASN A 510 -0.88 -4.16 -7.55
N PHE A 511 0.31 -3.80 -8.00
CA PHE A 511 1.23 -4.80 -8.57
C PHE A 511 1.55 -5.90 -7.55
N LYS A 512 1.81 -5.53 -6.26
CA LYS A 512 1.83 -6.45 -5.11
C LYS A 512 0.98 -5.86 -3.99
N GLN A 513 0.20 -6.69 -3.29
CA GLN A 513 -0.75 -6.16 -2.31
C GLN A 513 -0.08 -5.85 -0.97
N LEU A 514 0.83 -6.68 -0.50
CA LEU A 514 1.61 -6.49 0.72
C LEU A 514 3.06 -6.89 0.47
N VAL A 515 3.98 -6.01 0.80
CA VAL A 515 5.42 -6.27 0.73
C VAL A 515 6.06 -5.99 2.08
N MET A 516 6.94 -6.90 2.52
CA MET A 516 7.81 -6.71 3.66
C MET A 516 9.23 -7.05 3.22
N GLU A 517 10.13 -6.09 3.31
CA GLU A 517 11.49 -6.23 2.80
C GLU A 517 12.52 -5.71 3.81
N HIS A 518 13.49 -6.56 4.13
CA HIS A 518 14.70 -6.20 4.83
C HIS A 518 15.87 -6.39 3.87
N ASP A 519 16.44 -5.31 3.37
CA ASP A 519 17.51 -5.31 2.38
C ASP A 519 18.90 -4.96 2.95
N ASN A 520 18.97 -4.70 4.27
CA ASN A 520 20.20 -4.36 4.98
C ASN A 520 20.94 -3.14 4.41
N ILE A 521 20.19 -2.20 3.83
CA ILE A 521 20.77 -0.89 3.54
C ILE A 521 21.03 -0.24 4.88
N ALA A 522 22.29 -0.34 5.32
CA ALA A 522 22.67 0.08 6.66
C ALA A 522 22.48 1.60 6.86
N PRO A 523 21.92 2.00 8.00
CA PRO A 523 21.62 1.25 9.19
C PRO A 523 20.11 0.92 9.34
N GLY A 524 19.53 0.20 8.40
CA GLY A 524 18.13 -0.20 8.45
C GLY A 524 17.82 -1.19 9.58
N SER A 525 16.65 -1.11 10.16
CA SER A 525 16.14 -2.08 11.13
C SER A 525 15.69 -3.36 10.42
N PRO A 526 15.88 -4.54 11.01
CA PRO A 526 15.24 -5.75 10.49
C PRO A 526 13.72 -5.62 10.58
N VAL A 527 13.00 -6.24 9.64
CA VAL A 527 11.55 -6.37 9.75
C VAL A 527 11.23 -7.32 10.90
N SER A 528 10.55 -6.81 11.94
CA SER A 528 10.23 -7.59 13.13
C SER A 528 9.02 -7.08 13.88
N ASN A 529 8.40 -7.93 14.71
CA ASN A 529 7.23 -7.61 15.53
C ASN A 529 6.03 -7.09 14.71
N ILE A 530 5.86 -7.58 13.48
CA ILE A 530 4.71 -7.21 12.65
C ILE A 530 3.50 -8.04 13.07
N VAL A 531 2.34 -7.39 13.27
CA VAL A 531 1.06 -8.06 13.50
C VAL A 531 0.17 -7.82 12.29
N SER A 532 -0.06 -8.84 11.47
CA SER A 532 -0.88 -8.78 10.25
C SER A 532 -2.13 -9.63 10.40
N ILE A 533 -3.29 -9.00 10.68
CA ILE A 533 -4.52 -9.71 11.02
C ILE A 533 -5.72 -9.12 10.28
N GLY A 534 -6.55 -9.99 9.67
CA GLY A 534 -7.85 -9.65 9.09
C GLY A 534 -7.77 -8.78 7.83
N ASN A 535 -6.60 -8.66 7.21
CA ASN A 535 -6.42 -7.87 6.00
C ASN A 535 -6.97 -8.60 4.77
N ILE A 536 -7.56 -7.86 3.85
CA ILE A 536 -7.96 -8.34 2.53
C ILE A 536 -6.87 -7.94 1.53
N LEU A 537 -6.16 -8.92 1.01
CA LEU A 537 -5.13 -8.77 0.00
C LEU A 537 -5.67 -9.38 -1.29
N PHE A 538 -5.98 -8.54 -2.29
CA PHE A 538 -6.73 -8.97 -3.45
C PHE A 538 -6.04 -8.58 -4.77
N SER A 539 -5.54 -9.57 -5.50
CA SER A 539 -4.99 -9.42 -6.85
C SER A 539 -6.11 -9.59 -7.89
N LYS A 540 -6.26 -8.60 -8.76
CA LYS A 540 -7.28 -8.57 -9.82
C LYS A 540 -6.86 -9.34 -11.06
N ASN A 541 -5.57 -9.32 -11.38
CA ASN A 541 -4.99 -9.89 -12.60
C ASN A 541 -3.91 -10.94 -12.27
N ASP A 542 -3.57 -11.75 -13.26
CA ASP A 542 -2.60 -12.85 -13.13
C ASP A 542 -1.14 -12.38 -13.04
N ASN A 543 -0.83 -11.13 -13.41
CA ASN A 543 0.49 -10.51 -13.24
C ASN A 543 0.68 -9.83 -11.88
N GLN A 544 -0.32 -9.88 -11.00
CA GLN A 544 -0.26 -9.29 -9.66
C GLN A 544 0.02 -10.36 -8.60
N MET A 545 0.73 -9.98 -7.54
CA MET A 545 1.08 -10.84 -6.42
C MET A 545 0.32 -10.41 -5.15
N ILE A 546 0.01 -11.38 -4.29
CA ILE A 546 -0.65 -11.10 -3.00
C ILE A 546 0.36 -10.59 -1.98
N ALA A 547 1.44 -11.32 -1.74
CA ALA A 547 2.43 -10.94 -0.75
C ALA A 547 3.85 -11.27 -1.22
N ASP A 548 4.81 -10.44 -0.79
CA ASP A 548 6.24 -10.62 -1.08
C ASP A 548 7.03 -10.31 0.19
N TYR A 549 7.68 -11.33 0.76
CA TYR A 549 8.43 -11.25 2.01
C TYR A 549 9.89 -11.60 1.76
N LYS A 550 10.77 -10.61 1.95
CA LYS A 550 12.20 -10.74 1.67
C LYS A 550 13.07 -10.30 2.82
N THR A 551 14.18 -10.97 2.98
CA THR A 551 15.21 -10.58 3.94
C THR A 551 16.60 -11.02 3.46
N VAL A 552 17.60 -10.24 3.81
CA VAL A 552 19.02 -10.58 3.64
C VAL A 552 19.56 -11.45 4.78
N SER A 553 18.70 -11.86 5.70
CA SER A 553 18.98 -12.73 6.85
C SER A 553 18.12 -14.00 6.76
N ASN A 554 18.27 -14.91 7.72
CA ASN A 554 17.43 -16.10 7.85
C ASN A 554 16.39 -15.90 8.97
N ASP A 555 15.61 -14.82 8.88
CA ASP A 555 14.71 -14.33 9.94
C ASP A 555 13.25 -14.11 9.50
N LEU A 556 12.81 -14.68 8.36
CA LEU A 556 11.40 -14.63 7.95
C LEU A 556 10.43 -15.13 9.02
N ALA A 557 10.85 -16.10 9.83
CA ALA A 557 10.07 -16.60 10.96
C ALA A 557 9.81 -15.53 12.02
N ASP A 558 10.73 -14.57 12.17
CA ASP A 558 10.71 -13.52 13.18
C ASP A 558 9.99 -12.25 12.72
N PHE A 559 9.53 -12.19 11.46
CA PHE A 559 8.77 -11.06 10.94
C PHE A 559 7.55 -10.72 11.80
N GLY A 560 6.92 -11.70 12.45
CA GLY A 560 5.85 -11.45 13.40
C GLY A 560 4.68 -12.43 13.31
N LEU A 561 3.52 -12.00 13.81
CA LEU A 561 2.29 -12.78 13.85
C LEU A 561 1.40 -12.43 12.64
N PHE A 562 1.16 -13.41 11.77
CA PHE A 562 0.27 -13.29 10.63
C PHE A 562 -0.84 -14.33 10.78
N ASP A 563 -2.09 -13.87 10.75
CA ASP A 563 -3.23 -14.77 10.82
C ASP A 563 -4.56 -14.12 10.39
N SER A 564 -5.54 -14.95 10.05
CA SER A 564 -6.90 -14.54 9.73
C SER A 564 -6.99 -13.54 8.56
N ASN A 565 -6.00 -13.50 7.68
CA ASN A 565 -5.98 -12.67 6.48
C ASN A 565 -6.72 -13.35 5.32
N TYR A 566 -7.11 -12.57 4.31
CA TYR A 566 -7.78 -13.03 3.10
C TYR A 566 -6.85 -12.83 1.91
N TYR A 567 -6.28 -13.92 1.41
CA TYR A 567 -5.36 -13.97 0.28
C TYR A 567 -6.15 -14.26 -1.00
N CYS A 568 -6.69 -13.22 -1.64
CA CYS A 568 -7.64 -13.35 -2.74
C CYS A 568 -6.96 -13.15 -4.11
N ARG A 569 -6.79 -14.23 -4.86
CA ARG A 569 -6.31 -14.23 -6.24
C ARG A 569 -7.23 -15.10 -7.11
N PRO A 570 -8.41 -14.58 -7.51
CA PRO A 570 -9.47 -15.40 -8.13
C PRO A 570 -9.11 -15.93 -9.51
N VAL A 571 -8.02 -15.49 -10.12
CA VAL A 571 -7.57 -15.95 -11.47
C VAL A 571 -6.63 -17.15 -11.40
N ASP A 572 -5.89 -17.27 -10.28
CA ASP A 572 -4.91 -18.33 -10.06
C ASP A 572 -4.46 -18.29 -8.58
N ASP A 573 -4.59 -19.38 -7.86
CA ASP A 573 -4.26 -19.49 -6.44
C ASP A 573 -2.84 -20.02 -6.15
N GLN A 574 -2.01 -20.17 -7.17
CA GLN A 574 -0.65 -20.74 -7.02
C GLN A 574 0.41 -19.69 -6.67
N PHE A 575 0.21 -18.44 -7.09
CA PHE A 575 1.17 -17.34 -6.90
C PHE A 575 0.71 -16.40 -5.78
N MET A 576 0.59 -16.92 -4.56
CA MET A 576 0.08 -16.14 -3.43
C MET A 576 1.16 -15.36 -2.72
N VAL A 577 2.21 -16.05 -2.27
CA VAL A 577 3.27 -15.50 -1.44
C VAL A 577 4.62 -15.84 -2.02
N TYR A 578 5.44 -14.85 -2.29
CA TYR A 578 6.87 -15.03 -2.53
C TYR A 578 7.61 -14.85 -1.21
N SER A 579 8.52 -15.77 -0.90
CA SER A 579 9.43 -15.66 0.22
C SER A 579 10.87 -15.74 -0.26
N ALA A 580 11.75 -14.87 0.27
CA ALA A 580 13.16 -14.91 -0.04
C ALA A 580 13.99 -14.55 1.19
N TYR A 581 15.07 -15.32 1.43
CA TYR A 581 15.97 -15.09 2.56
C TYR A 581 17.38 -15.56 2.22
N GLN A 582 18.37 -15.06 2.95
CA GLN A 582 19.74 -15.53 2.86
C GLN A 582 20.10 -16.36 4.08
N ASN A 583 20.77 -17.50 3.86
CA ASN A 583 21.33 -18.32 4.91
C ASN A 583 22.76 -18.70 4.53
N ASN A 584 23.72 -18.33 5.38
CA ASN A 584 25.17 -18.56 5.15
C ASN A 584 25.64 -18.10 3.76
N GLY A 585 25.16 -16.92 3.32
CA GLY A 585 25.51 -16.33 2.03
C GLY A 585 24.79 -16.94 0.81
N THR A 586 23.97 -17.95 1.01
CA THR A 586 23.14 -18.56 -0.05
C THR A 586 21.74 -17.94 -0.04
N TYR A 587 21.28 -17.49 -1.21
CA TYR A 587 19.96 -16.95 -1.40
C TYR A 587 18.94 -18.06 -1.67
N TYR A 588 17.84 -18.05 -0.94
CA TYR A 588 16.72 -18.97 -1.09
C TYR A 588 15.46 -18.16 -1.43
N GLY A 589 14.88 -18.44 -2.60
CA GLY A 589 13.63 -17.85 -3.02
C GLY A 589 12.61 -18.92 -3.35
N SER A 590 11.36 -18.76 -2.93
CA SER A 590 10.30 -19.72 -3.21
C SER A 590 8.96 -19.03 -3.35
N MET A 591 8.15 -19.54 -4.29
CA MET A 591 6.77 -19.14 -4.48
C MET A 591 5.85 -20.14 -3.79
N HIS A 592 4.83 -19.66 -3.09
CA HIS A 592 3.90 -20.47 -2.33
C HIS A 592 2.44 -20.15 -2.72
N ASP A 593 1.60 -21.17 -2.75
CA ASP A 593 0.17 -20.98 -2.47
C ASP A 593 -0.03 -20.79 -0.95
N LEU A 594 -1.25 -20.52 -0.50
CA LEU A 594 -1.49 -20.26 0.91
C LEU A 594 -1.16 -21.46 1.82
N ASP A 595 -1.47 -22.67 1.38
CA ASP A 595 -1.19 -23.87 2.18
C ASP A 595 0.32 -24.17 2.27
N GLY A 596 1.07 -23.93 1.17
CA GLY A 596 2.52 -24.02 1.16
C GLY A 596 3.18 -22.99 2.08
N TRP A 597 2.66 -21.77 2.11
CA TRP A 597 3.10 -20.73 3.04
C TRP A 597 2.86 -21.14 4.51
N LYS A 598 1.65 -21.60 4.82
CA LYS A 598 1.32 -22.13 6.15
C LYS A 598 2.26 -23.26 6.59
N ALA A 599 2.49 -24.21 5.70
CA ALA A 599 3.34 -25.37 5.97
C ALA A 599 4.82 -25.00 6.14
N ALA A 600 5.33 -24.03 5.36
CA ALA A 600 6.74 -23.63 5.40
C ALA A 600 7.10 -22.80 6.64
N PHE A 601 6.21 -21.89 7.06
CA PHE A 601 6.52 -20.88 8.08
C PHE A 601 5.60 -20.89 9.30
N GLY A 602 4.59 -21.74 9.35
CA GLY A 602 3.65 -21.82 10.49
C GLY A 602 2.82 -20.55 10.71
N LYS A 603 2.71 -19.70 9.69
CA LYS A 603 1.98 -18.42 9.72
C LYS A 603 0.62 -18.58 9.01
N ASP A 604 -0.30 -17.64 9.24
CA ASP A 604 -1.58 -17.54 8.53
C ASP A 604 -2.49 -18.79 8.66
N MET A 605 -2.41 -19.50 9.79
CA MET A 605 -3.10 -20.78 9.94
C MET A 605 -4.63 -20.69 9.79
N ALA A 606 -5.26 -19.59 10.23
CA ALA A 606 -6.69 -19.32 10.04
C ALA A 606 -6.98 -18.40 8.83
N SER A 607 -5.96 -18.04 8.06
CA SER A 607 -6.13 -17.21 6.85
C SER A 607 -6.79 -18.01 5.73
N GLN A 608 -7.54 -17.32 4.89
CA GLN A 608 -8.36 -17.86 3.83
C GLN A 608 -7.94 -17.35 2.46
N GLN A 609 -8.20 -18.13 1.41
CA GLN A 609 -8.03 -17.69 0.03
C GLN A 609 -9.39 -17.30 -0.59
N THR A 610 -9.36 -16.91 -1.88
CA THR A 610 -10.57 -16.48 -2.58
C THR A 610 -11.70 -17.51 -2.50
N PRO A 611 -12.94 -17.08 -2.23
CA PRO A 611 -14.07 -18.00 -2.20
C PRO A 611 -14.52 -18.48 -3.61
N VAL A 612 -14.07 -17.79 -4.67
CA VAL A 612 -14.46 -18.06 -6.07
C VAL A 612 -13.26 -17.96 -6.97
N LEU A 613 -13.05 -18.93 -7.86
CA LEU A 613 -12.12 -18.84 -8.98
C LEU A 613 -12.86 -18.38 -10.25
N ILE A 614 -12.25 -17.50 -11.01
CA ILE A 614 -12.75 -16.97 -12.26
C ILE A 614 -11.90 -17.60 -13.38
N PRO A 615 -12.47 -18.47 -14.23
CA PRO A 615 -11.72 -19.01 -15.35
C PRO A 615 -11.35 -17.91 -16.34
N THR A 616 -10.14 -17.96 -16.89
CA THR A 616 -9.68 -17.01 -17.91
C THR A 616 -10.09 -17.41 -19.32
N TYR A 617 -10.60 -18.63 -19.47
CA TYR A 617 -11.12 -19.17 -20.73
C TYR A 617 -12.15 -20.28 -20.49
N ARG A 618 -12.85 -20.62 -21.54
CA ARG A 618 -13.71 -21.80 -21.62
C ARG A 618 -13.41 -22.55 -22.91
N VAL A 619 -13.18 -23.85 -22.82
CA VAL A 619 -13.04 -24.71 -23.99
C VAL A 619 -14.43 -24.94 -24.60
N ASN A 620 -14.60 -24.57 -25.88
CA ASN A 620 -15.83 -24.83 -26.63
C ASN A 620 -15.80 -26.25 -27.19
N HIS A 621 -14.71 -26.64 -27.84
CA HIS A 621 -14.42 -27.97 -28.31
C HIS A 621 -12.92 -28.11 -28.67
N TYR A 622 -12.44 -29.35 -28.70
CA TYR A 622 -11.10 -29.65 -29.18
C TYR A 622 -11.09 -29.79 -30.70
N THR A 623 -10.10 -29.14 -31.34
CA THR A 623 -9.92 -29.14 -32.80
C THR A 623 -8.87 -30.14 -33.27
N GLY A 624 -7.97 -30.58 -32.35
CA GLY A 624 -6.88 -31.51 -32.61
C GLY A 624 -6.93 -32.79 -31.77
N ALA A 625 -6.23 -33.82 -32.21
CA ALA A 625 -5.95 -35.03 -31.45
C ALA A 625 -5.00 -34.73 -30.29
N ASN A 626 -4.86 -35.66 -29.35
CA ASN A 626 -3.82 -35.56 -28.33
C ASN A 626 -2.44 -35.67 -29.00
N GLN A 627 -1.61 -34.66 -28.82
CA GLN A 627 -0.25 -34.60 -29.44
C GLN A 627 0.76 -35.49 -28.71
N PHE A 628 0.54 -35.84 -27.43
CA PHE A 628 1.35 -36.81 -26.71
C PHE A 628 0.62 -38.13 -26.52
N ALA A 629 0.85 -39.08 -27.41
CA ALA A 629 0.07 -40.31 -27.48
C ALA A 629 0.21 -41.23 -26.25
N ASN A 630 1.41 -41.27 -25.61
CA ASN A 630 1.71 -42.15 -24.47
C ASN A 630 1.42 -41.49 -23.12
N GLY A 631 0.51 -40.50 -23.02
CA GLY A 631 0.29 -39.71 -21.78
C GLY A 631 -0.35 -40.49 -20.63
N ASN A 632 -0.92 -41.65 -20.86
CA ASN A 632 -1.51 -42.53 -19.82
C ASN A 632 -0.48 -43.51 -19.25
N PHE A 633 0.74 -43.57 -19.77
CA PHE A 633 1.86 -44.45 -19.33
C PHE A 633 1.43 -45.90 -18.97
N THR A 634 0.57 -46.49 -19.75
CA THR A 634 -0.04 -47.80 -19.44
C THR A 634 1.01 -48.93 -19.24
N SER A 635 2.14 -48.86 -19.94
CA SER A 635 3.15 -49.94 -19.89
C SER A 635 4.59 -49.45 -19.99
N ASN A 636 4.85 -48.17 -20.35
CA ASN A 636 6.19 -47.61 -20.54
C ASN A 636 6.14 -46.09 -20.52
N ILE A 637 7.33 -45.45 -20.60
CA ILE A 637 7.51 -44.01 -20.66
C ILE A 637 8.12 -43.54 -21.97
N ASN A 638 7.85 -44.26 -23.07
CA ASN A 638 8.37 -43.86 -24.39
C ASN A 638 7.88 -42.48 -24.82
N GLY A 639 8.71 -41.72 -25.52
CA GLY A 639 8.40 -40.37 -25.98
C GLY A 639 8.80 -39.26 -25.02
N LEU A 640 9.56 -39.59 -23.97
CA LEU A 640 10.17 -38.62 -23.05
C LEU A 640 11.65 -38.86 -22.83
N TYR A 641 12.35 -37.80 -22.41
CA TYR A 641 13.69 -37.86 -21.84
C TYR A 641 13.81 -36.88 -20.66
N ALA A 642 14.82 -37.05 -19.82
CA ALA A 642 15.11 -36.11 -18.76
C ALA A 642 16.51 -35.53 -18.91
N TYR A 643 16.64 -34.25 -18.56
CA TYR A 643 17.91 -33.57 -18.39
C TYR A 643 18.04 -33.15 -16.93
N SER A 644 19.14 -33.55 -16.28
CA SER A 644 19.47 -33.15 -14.94
C SER A 644 20.94 -32.72 -14.90
N PRO A 645 21.25 -31.48 -14.50
CA PRO A 645 22.64 -31.01 -14.43
C PRO A 645 23.51 -31.85 -13.49
N ALA A 646 22.95 -32.40 -12.45
CA ALA A 646 23.63 -33.25 -11.47
C ALA A 646 23.60 -34.75 -11.82
N ASN A 647 22.96 -35.14 -12.94
CA ASN A 647 22.74 -36.52 -13.32
C ASN A 647 22.08 -37.40 -12.24
N ASN A 648 21.26 -36.80 -11.40
CA ASN A 648 20.62 -37.44 -10.25
C ASN A 648 19.11 -37.63 -10.39
N CYS A 649 18.51 -37.30 -11.51
CA CYS A 649 17.11 -37.54 -11.82
C CYS A 649 16.93 -38.80 -12.66
N ALA A 650 16.10 -39.72 -12.21
CA ALA A 650 15.81 -40.96 -12.89
C ALA A 650 14.30 -41.13 -13.15
N PRO A 651 13.79 -40.69 -14.33
CA PRO A 651 12.41 -41.01 -14.74
C PRO A 651 12.28 -42.49 -14.99
N ALA A 652 11.23 -43.09 -14.48
CA ALA A 652 10.93 -44.50 -14.62
C ALA A 652 9.41 -44.75 -14.79
N TRP A 653 9.05 -45.80 -15.48
CA TRP A 653 7.71 -46.31 -15.44
C TRP A 653 7.41 -46.98 -14.10
N SER A 654 6.24 -46.77 -13.55
CA SER A 654 5.81 -47.38 -12.31
C SER A 654 4.40 -47.98 -12.50
N SER A 655 4.27 -49.29 -12.22
CA SER A 655 2.99 -49.98 -12.16
C SER A 655 2.27 -49.76 -10.83
N THR A 656 2.96 -49.26 -9.82
CA THR A 656 2.45 -48.93 -8.48
C THR A 656 2.59 -47.44 -8.23
N SER A 657 1.54 -46.69 -8.54
CA SER A 657 1.49 -45.26 -8.38
C SER A 657 0.22 -44.84 -7.63
N PRO A 658 0.19 -43.64 -7.03
CA PRO A 658 -1.04 -43.08 -6.46
C PRO A 658 -2.00 -42.56 -7.54
N LEU A 659 -1.70 -42.78 -8.84
CA LEU A 659 -2.49 -42.38 -10.00
C LEU A 659 -3.09 -43.63 -10.67
N ASP A 660 -3.75 -43.48 -11.83
CA ASP A 660 -4.51 -44.51 -12.50
C ASP A 660 -3.59 -45.49 -13.27
N GLY A 661 -3.51 -46.75 -12.87
CA GLY A 661 -2.72 -47.76 -13.59
C GLY A 661 -1.22 -47.53 -13.56
N GLY A 662 -0.55 -47.46 -14.72
CA GLY A 662 0.86 -47.07 -14.82
C GLY A 662 1.07 -45.55 -14.76
N ALA A 663 2.22 -45.10 -14.31
CA ALA A 663 2.55 -43.66 -14.28
C ALA A 663 4.05 -43.41 -14.54
N LEU A 664 4.35 -42.21 -14.99
CA LEU A 664 5.70 -41.66 -14.98
C LEU A 664 6.10 -41.34 -13.55
N LYS A 665 7.13 -41.98 -13.02
CA LYS A 665 7.76 -41.73 -11.74
C LYS A 665 9.02 -40.91 -11.94
N VAL A 666 9.15 -39.78 -11.26
CA VAL A 666 10.36 -38.93 -11.21
C VAL A 666 10.94 -39.00 -9.80
N SER A 667 12.19 -39.39 -9.71
CA SER A 667 12.91 -39.54 -8.43
C SER A 667 14.35 -39.04 -8.56
N PHE A 668 14.92 -38.58 -7.44
CA PHE A 668 16.26 -38.04 -7.36
C PHE A 668 17.14 -38.87 -6.42
N SER A 669 18.36 -39.20 -6.88
CA SER A 669 19.35 -39.92 -6.07
C SER A 669 20.75 -39.75 -6.64
N PRO A 670 21.78 -39.31 -5.87
CA PRO A 670 21.65 -38.73 -4.53
C PRO A 670 21.01 -37.35 -4.56
N LEU A 671 20.55 -36.85 -3.39
CA LEU A 671 20.10 -35.45 -3.28
C LEU A 671 21.33 -34.54 -3.23
N THR A 672 21.33 -33.49 -4.03
CA THR A 672 22.47 -32.55 -4.18
C THR A 672 22.21 -31.18 -3.54
N GLY A 673 20.97 -30.92 -3.10
CA GLY A 673 20.54 -29.63 -2.59
C GLY A 673 20.36 -28.55 -3.67
N ASN A 674 20.32 -28.93 -4.94
CA ASN A 674 20.24 -27.99 -6.06
C ASN A 674 18.78 -27.59 -6.35
N ALA A 675 18.52 -26.29 -6.47
CA ALA A 675 17.18 -25.78 -6.73
C ALA A 675 16.66 -26.12 -8.15
N ASN A 676 17.55 -26.21 -9.13
CA ASN A 676 17.22 -26.52 -10.54
C ASN A 676 17.59 -27.98 -10.83
N ALA A 677 16.72 -28.89 -10.47
CA ALA A 677 17.10 -30.28 -10.39
C ALA A 677 16.93 -31.07 -11.69
N ALA A 678 15.81 -30.99 -12.37
CA ALA A 678 15.60 -31.72 -13.61
C ALA A 678 14.47 -31.19 -14.50
N SER A 679 14.68 -31.25 -15.79
CA SER A 679 13.63 -31.08 -16.81
C SER A 679 13.20 -32.46 -17.32
N VAL A 680 11.94 -32.80 -17.16
CA VAL A 680 11.30 -33.93 -17.81
C VAL A 680 10.61 -33.42 -19.09
N ILE A 681 11.01 -33.93 -20.23
CA ILE A 681 10.74 -33.35 -21.54
C ILE A 681 9.98 -34.37 -22.38
N LEU A 682 8.78 -34.01 -22.86
CA LEU A 682 7.91 -34.85 -23.67
C LEU A 682 7.77 -34.23 -25.07
N ASP A 683 7.85 -35.06 -26.09
CA ASP A 683 7.63 -34.62 -27.46
C ASP A 683 6.16 -34.21 -27.66
N ALA A 684 5.94 -32.97 -28.02
CA ALA A 684 4.63 -32.40 -28.29
C ALA A 684 4.32 -32.30 -29.79
N GLY A 685 5.29 -32.66 -30.66
CA GLY A 685 5.14 -32.46 -32.12
C GLY A 685 5.09 -30.97 -32.50
N GLY A 686 4.43 -30.67 -33.61
CA GLY A 686 4.29 -29.28 -34.09
C GLY A 686 3.19 -28.51 -33.38
N VAL A 687 3.46 -27.22 -33.11
CA VAL A 687 2.45 -26.26 -32.61
C VAL A 687 2.34 -25.06 -33.55
N SER A 688 1.14 -24.55 -33.74
CA SER A 688 0.85 -23.40 -34.60
C SER A 688 0.74 -22.11 -33.76
N GLY A 689 1.36 -21.02 -34.24
CA GLY A 689 1.26 -19.72 -33.58
C GLY A 689 -0.16 -19.19 -33.51
N ASN A 690 -0.46 -18.49 -32.41
CA ASN A 690 -1.79 -17.92 -32.11
C ASN A 690 -2.94 -18.93 -32.03
N LYS A 691 -2.64 -20.21 -31.88
CA LYS A 691 -3.62 -21.28 -31.60
C LYS A 691 -3.61 -21.61 -30.11
N ALA A 692 -4.78 -21.95 -29.59
CA ALA A 692 -4.93 -22.36 -28.20
C ALA A 692 -4.67 -23.86 -28.04
N TYR A 693 -3.78 -24.20 -27.13
CA TYR A 693 -3.48 -25.59 -26.74
C TYR A 693 -3.79 -25.76 -25.26
N VAL A 694 -4.58 -26.75 -24.94
CA VAL A 694 -4.94 -27.13 -23.58
C VAL A 694 -4.12 -28.34 -23.18
N LEU A 695 -3.28 -28.17 -22.17
CA LEU A 695 -2.54 -29.23 -21.50
C LEU A 695 -3.32 -29.69 -20.26
N LYS A 696 -3.60 -31.01 -20.19
CA LYS A 696 -4.13 -31.64 -18.97
C LYS A 696 -3.16 -32.68 -18.47
N PHE A 697 -3.06 -32.84 -17.17
CA PHE A 697 -2.30 -33.93 -16.56
C PHE A 697 -2.72 -34.17 -15.11
N SER A 698 -2.49 -35.39 -14.62
CA SER A 698 -2.57 -35.74 -13.20
C SER A 698 -1.20 -35.73 -12.57
N MET A 699 -1.09 -35.26 -11.34
CA MET A 699 0.14 -35.25 -10.55
C MET A 699 -0.13 -35.71 -9.12
N ALA A 700 0.77 -36.54 -8.55
CA ALA A 700 0.65 -36.99 -7.15
C ALA A 700 2.02 -37.33 -6.55
N GLY A 701 2.11 -37.39 -5.23
CA GLY A 701 3.37 -37.65 -4.51
C GLY A 701 4.24 -36.39 -4.40
N GLY A 702 5.54 -36.59 -4.24
CA GLY A 702 6.52 -35.51 -4.09
C GLY A 702 6.55 -34.87 -2.69
N ASP A 703 7.41 -33.87 -2.55
CA ASP A 703 7.57 -33.09 -1.32
C ASP A 703 6.63 -31.88 -1.32
N VAL A 704 5.83 -31.71 -0.29
CA VAL A 704 4.67 -30.79 -0.24
C VAL A 704 5.02 -29.31 -0.44
N ASN A 705 6.27 -28.90 -0.32
CA ASN A 705 6.70 -27.51 -0.44
C ASN A 705 7.54 -27.24 -1.69
N LYS A 706 7.56 -28.18 -2.61
CA LYS A 706 8.29 -28.05 -3.88
C LYS A 706 7.33 -27.70 -5.01
N ASN A 707 7.92 -27.23 -6.10
CA ASN A 707 7.19 -26.77 -7.27
C ASN A 707 7.58 -27.54 -8.53
N VAL A 708 6.66 -27.54 -9.50
CA VAL A 708 6.87 -27.95 -10.89
C VAL A 708 6.56 -26.76 -11.77
N GLU A 709 7.47 -26.35 -12.65
CA GLU A 709 7.17 -25.42 -13.74
C GLU A 709 6.79 -26.21 -15.00
N VAL A 710 5.75 -25.75 -15.69
CA VAL A 710 5.25 -26.42 -16.90
C VAL A 710 5.13 -25.40 -18.03
N PHE A 711 5.70 -25.70 -19.19
CA PHE A 711 5.71 -24.81 -20.36
C PHE A 711 5.94 -25.56 -21.66
N LEU A 712 5.71 -24.88 -22.78
CA LEU A 712 6.09 -25.34 -24.11
C LEU A 712 7.38 -24.63 -24.54
N ARG A 713 8.32 -25.37 -25.13
CA ARG A 713 9.56 -24.81 -25.72
C ARG A 713 9.90 -25.49 -27.07
N GLN A 714 10.82 -24.93 -27.80
CA GLN A 714 11.44 -25.57 -28.95
C GLN A 714 12.19 -26.84 -28.53
N SER A 715 12.07 -27.92 -29.30
CA SER A 715 12.80 -29.16 -29.04
C SER A 715 14.28 -29.09 -29.40
N GLY A 716 14.68 -28.16 -30.29
CA GLY A 716 16.03 -27.92 -30.72
C GLY A 716 16.61 -26.57 -30.24
N SER A 717 17.93 -26.37 -30.46
CA SER A 717 18.57 -25.08 -30.14
C SER A 717 17.91 -23.94 -30.95
N PRO A 718 17.64 -22.78 -30.31
CA PRO A 718 18.12 -22.31 -28.99
C PRO A 718 17.24 -22.74 -27.80
N TYR A 719 16.31 -23.68 -27.93
CA TYR A 719 15.41 -24.16 -26.87
C TYR A 719 14.51 -23.05 -26.30
N ALA A 720 14.09 -22.13 -27.15
CA ALA A 720 13.32 -20.96 -26.72
C ALA A 720 11.94 -21.37 -26.20
N ASP A 721 11.49 -20.71 -25.16
CA ASP A 721 10.15 -20.88 -24.63
C ASP A 721 9.11 -20.42 -25.66
N LEU A 722 8.12 -21.26 -25.93
CA LEU A 722 7.00 -21.00 -26.84
C LEU A 722 5.76 -20.53 -26.09
N SER A 723 5.75 -20.67 -24.78
CA SER A 723 4.66 -20.26 -23.90
C SER A 723 5.18 -19.64 -22.60
N GLN A 724 4.30 -18.99 -21.88
CA GLN A 724 4.58 -18.63 -20.49
C GLN A 724 4.76 -19.88 -19.65
N ARG A 725 5.67 -19.83 -18.67
CA ARG A 725 5.87 -20.87 -17.67
C ARG A 725 4.77 -20.80 -16.63
N LYS A 726 4.15 -21.95 -16.34
CA LYS A 726 3.10 -22.12 -15.34
C LYS A 726 3.67 -22.88 -14.14
N LEU A 727 3.58 -22.30 -12.97
CA LEU A 727 4.05 -22.91 -11.73
C LEU A 727 2.92 -23.72 -11.08
N ARG A 728 3.25 -24.90 -10.56
CA ARG A 728 2.35 -25.70 -9.76
C ARG A 728 3.05 -26.21 -8.50
N ARG A 729 2.46 -25.91 -7.32
CA ARG A 729 2.92 -26.51 -6.09
C ARG A 729 2.56 -28.00 -6.00
N ILE A 730 3.46 -28.78 -5.43
CA ILE A 730 3.25 -30.19 -5.14
C ILE A 730 2.45 -30.29 -3.84
N SER A 731 1.23 -30.85 -3.92
CA SER A 731 0.34 -31.01 -2.76
C SER A 731 0.52 -32.33 -2.00
N GLY A 732 1.34 -33.24 -2.53
CA GLY A 732 1.50 -34.61 -2.01
C GLY A 732 0.35 -35.55 -2.42
N GLY A 733 -0.88 -35.07 -2.50
CA GLY A 733 -2.03 -35.79 -2.98
C GLY A 733 -2.21 -35.69 -4.50
N ARG A 734 -3.20 -36.44 -5.03
CA ARG A 734 -3.57 -36.35 -6.44
C ARG A 734 -4.12 -34.97 -6.77
N SER A 735 -3.61 -34.37 -7.84
CA SER A 735 -4.06 -33.11 -8.42
C SER A 735 -4.34 -33.28 -9.90
N GLU A 736 -5.47 -32.77 -10.37
CA GLU A 736 -5.80 -32.67 -11.80
C GLU A 736 -5.52 -31.24 -12.25
N ILE A 737 -4.66 -31.06 -13.23
CA ILE A 737 -4.17 -29.77 -13.67
C ILE A 737 -4.58 -29.53 -15.14
N GLU A 738 -5.02 -28.32 -15.44
CA GLU A 738 -5.31 -27.84 -16.78
C GLU A 738 -4.62 -26.50 -17.00
N TYR A 739 -3.85 -26.39 -18.09
CA TYR A 739 -3.22 -25.14 -18.51
C TYR A 739 -3.53 -24.80 -19.95
N LEU A 740 -3.75 -23.51 -20.21
CA LEU A 740 -3.86 -22.96 -21.56
C LEU A 740 -2.51 -22.38 -22.00
N PHE A 741 -2.06 -22.78 -23.18
CA PHE A 741 -0.90 -22.21 -23.87
C PHE A 741 -1.33 -21.64 -25.23
N ILE A 742 -0.83 -20.44 -25.54
CA ILE A 742 -1.02 -19.81 -26.85
C ILE A 742 0.36 -19.40 -27.36
N PRO A 743 1.05 -20.26 -28.16
CA PRO A 743 2.34 -19.93 -28.71
C PRO A 743 2.28 -18.67 -29.60
N ALA A 744 3.23 -17.76 -29.46
CA ALA A 744 3.28 -16.55 -30.28
C ALA A 744 3.68 -16.84 -31.73
N ALA A 745 4.44 -17.93 -31.97
CA ALA A 745 4.91 -18.36 -33.28
C ALA A 745 4.70 -19.85 -33.48
N SER A 746 4.64 -20.28 -34.74
CA SER A 746 4.58 -21.71 -35.08
C SER A 746 5.95 -22.35 -34.89
N GLU A 747 5.94 -23.58 -34.38
CA GLU A 747 7.14 -24.42 -34.22
C GLU A 747 6.85 -25.82 -34.71
N ALA A 748 7.74 -26.34 -35.58
CA ALA A 748 7.56 -27.66 -36.17
C ALA A 748 7.84 -28.79 -35.18
N SER A 749 8.66 -28.57 -34.19
CA SER A 749 9.02 -29.54 -33.15
C SER A 749 9.07 -28.87 -31.79
N ALA A 750 8.00 -29.03 -31.05
CA ALA A 750 7.84 -28.50 -29.71
C ALA A 750 7.91 -29.60 -28.65
N SER A 751 8.26 -29.22 -27.43
CA SER A 751 8.27 -30.11 -26.26
C SER A 751 7.41 -29.50 -25.16
N ILE A 752 6.70 -30.36 -24.42
CA ILE A 752 6.17 -30.07 -23.09
C ILE A 752 7.31 -30.29 -22.10
N VAL A 753 7.59 -29.33 -21.27
CA VAL A 753 8.63 -29.39 -20.25
C VAL A 753 7.99 -29.31 -18.88
N PHE A 754 8.41 -30.22 -17.98
CA PHE A 754 8.17 -30.20 -16.57
C PHE A 754 9.49 -29.99 -15.87
N ASP A 755 9.78 -28.77 -15.41
CA ASP A 755 10.94 -28.48 -14.59
C ASP A 755 10.59 -28.80 -13.14
N VAL A 756 11.18 -29.90 -12.64
CA VAL A 756 10.87 -30.46 -11.33
C VAL A 756 11.98 -30.10 -10.36
N SER A 757 11.64 -29.46 -9.25
CA SER A 757 12.57 -29.20 -8.15
C SER A 757 13.07 -30.50 -7.53
N GLU A 758 14.33 -30.53 -7.08
CA GLU A 758 14.90 -31.67 -6.37
C GLU A 758 14.07 -31.99 -5.11
N GLN A 759 13.74 -33.25 -4.89
CA GLN A 759 12.88 -33.67 -3.80
C GLN A 759 13.19 -35.08 -3.31
N SER A 760 12.85 -35.35 -2.05
CA SER A 760 13.14 -36.60 -1.38
C SER A 760 12.16 -37.71 -1.75
N ASN A 761 10.89 -37.36 -1.94
CA ASN A 761 9.84 -38.30 -2.28
C ASN A 761 9.60 -38.36 -3.80
N PRO A 762 9.31 -39.51 -4.38
CA PRO A 762 8.98 -39.61 -5.79
C PRO A 762 7.74 -38.80 -6.17
N LEU A 763 7.80 -38.11 -7.29
CA LEU A 763 6.70 -37.42 -7.92
C LEU A 763 6.16 -38.24 -9.10
N TYR A 764 4.87 -38.32 -9.25
CA TYR A 764 4.22 -39.10 -10.30
C TYR A 764 3.40 -38.20 -11.22
N PHE A 765 3.47 -38.46 -12.53
CA PHE A 765 2.65 -37.84 -13.57
C PHE A 765 1.91 -38.89 -14.36
N ASP A 766 0.68 -38.57 -14.77
CA ASP A 766 -0.16 -39.41 -15.59
C ASP A 766 -1.21 -38.58 -16.37
N ASN A 767 -1.95 -39.23 -17.27
CA ASN A 767 -3.06 -38.62 -18.03
C ASN A 767 -2.65 -37.33 -18.81
N ILE A 768 -1.40 -37.27 -19.29
CA ILE A 768 -0.88 -36.09 -19.98
C ILE A 768 -1.50 -36.00 -21.36
N GLN A 769 -2.19 -34.89 -21.63
CA GLN A 769 -2.82 -34.60 -22.91
C GLN A 769 -2.54 -33.17 -23.33
N LEU A 770 -2.00 -32.97 -24.52
CA LEU A 770 -1.92 -31.67 -25.16
C LEU A 770 -2.78 -31.66 -26.42
N ARG A 771 -3.79 -30.80 -26.48
CA ARG A 771 -4.74 -30.73 -27.58
C ARG A 771 -5.01 -29.33 -28.05
N GLU A 772 -5.01 -29.08 -29.35
CA GLU A 772 -5.52 -27.82 -29.91
C GLU A 772 -7.02 -27.69 -29.59
N ALA A 773 -7.45 -26.49 -29.24
CA ALA A 773 -8.82 -26.21 -28.82
C ALA A 773 -9.34 -24.90 -29.39
N ASN A 774 -10.64 -24.86 -29.64
CA ASN A 774 -11.37 -23.62 -29.80
C ASN A 774 -11.83 -23.15 -28.41
N ILE A 775 -11.50 -21.93 -28.04
CA ILE A 775 -11.80 -21.37 -26.73
C ILE A 775 -12.56 -20.04 -26.83
N THR A 776 -13.29 -19.72 -25.79
CA THR A 776 -13.80 -18.39 -25.54
C THR A 776 -12.98 -17.79 -24.39
N SER A 777 -12.26 -16.69 -24.64
CA SER A 777 -11.55 -15.95 -23.61
C SER A 777 -12.53 -15.25 -22.66
N ILE A 778 -12.24 -15.28 -21.37
CA ILE A 778 -13.01 -14.62 -20.31
C ILE A 778 -12.07 -13.59 -19.67
N ASN A 779 -12.51 -12.35 -19.58
CA ASN A 779 -11.79 -11.33 -18.85
C ASN A 779 -12.23 -11.36 -17.36
N PRO A 780 -11.37 -11.80 -16.43
CA PRO A 780 -11.73 -11.87 -15.02
C PRO A 780 -12.16 -10.51 -14.44
N ALA A 781 -11.62 -9.42 -15.00
CA ALA A 781 -11.94 -8.06 -14.53
C ALA A 781 -13.44 -7.72 -14.67
N ASP A 782 -14.15 -8.33 -15.62
CA ASP A 782 -15.59 -8.12 -15.83
C ASP A 782 -16.45 -8.71 -14.70
N SER A 783 -15.88 -9.64 -13.94
CA SER A 783 -16.52 -10.26 -12.78
C SER A 783 -16.13 -9.65 -11.45
N ILE A 784 -15.15 -8.73 -11.43
CA ILE A 784 -14.64 -8.09 -10.21
C ILE A 784 -15.08 -6.64 -10.16
N ARG A 785 -15.76 -6.26 -9.09
CA ARG A 785 -16.24 -4.90 -8.85
C ARG A 785 -15.62 -4.33 -7.58
N PHE A 786 -15.08 -3.13 -7.68
CA PHE A 786 -14.53 -2.39 -6.54
C PHE A 786 -15.38 -1.15 -6.27
N GLU A 787 -15.82 -1.02 -5.04
CA GLU A 787 -16.59 0.13 -4.57
C GLU A 787 -15.96 0.69 -3.29
N TYR A 788 -15.97 2.01 -3.16
CA TYR A 788 -15.49 2.69 -1.95
C TYR A 788 -16.38 3.86 -1.57
N ASN A 789 -16.31 4.25 -0.32
CA ASN A 789 -17.03 5.40 0.23
C ASN A 789 -16.04 6.34 0.93
N GLY A 790 -15.58 7.38 0.24
CA GLY A 790 -14.69 8.42 0.77
C GLY A 790 -15.41 9.59 1.45
N THR A 791 -16.61 9.36 2.00
CA THR A 791 -17.43 10.39 2.66
C THR A 791 -17.71 10.04 4.12
N PHE A 792 -18.19 11.00 4.88
CA PHE A 792 -18.56 10.82 6.29
C PHE A 792 -19.95 10.18 6.50
N PHE A 793 -20.68 9.86 5.43
CA PHE A 793 -22.01 9.27 5.50
C PHE A 793 -22.04 7.89 4.85
N PRO A 794 -22.84 6.94 5.35
CA PRO A 794 -23.03 5.66 4.68
C PRO A 794 -23.51 5.84 3.22
N ARG A 795 -22.94 5.05 2.31
CA ARG A 795 -23.30 5.07 0.88
C ARG A 795 -23.85 3.72 0.46
N THR A 796 -25.09 3.67 0.01
CA THR A 796 -25.67 2.46 -0.58
C THR A 796 -25.43 2.43 -2.09
N VAL A 797 -24.81 1.35 -2.56
CA VAL A 797 -24.47 1.12 -3.96
C VAL A 797 -25.35 0.01 -4.52
N PRO A 798 -26.10 0.24 -5.60
CA PRO A 798 -26.89 -0.79 -6.24
C PRO A 798 -25.99 -1.79 -6.98
N LEU A 799 -26.36 -3.06 -6.94
CA LEU A 799 -25.67 -4.17 -7.60
C LEU A 799 -26.56 -4.77 -8.70
N ASN A 800 -25.94 -5.08 -9.84
CA ASN A 800 -26.65 -5.64 -11.02
C ASN A 800 -26.53 -7.17 -11.08
N GLY A 801 -26.67 -7.84 -9.95
CA GLY A 801 -26.56 -9.28 -9.83
C GLY A 801 -26.13 -9.71 -8.43
N THR A 802 -25.85 -10.97 -8.28
CA THR A 802 -25.36 -11.56 -7.04
C THR A 802 -23.84 -11.49 -6.98
N TYR A 803 -23.30 -11.04 -5.86
CA TYR A 803 -21.88 -10.91 -5.61
C TYR A 803 -21.48 -11.52 -4.26
N VAL A 804 -20.23 -11.92 -4.15
CA VAL A 804 -19.60 -12.31 -2.90
C VAL A 804 -18.37 -11.44 -2.65
N ASP A 805 -18.09 -11.13 -1.38
CA ASP A 805 -16.85 -10.46 -0.99
C ASP A 805 -15.73 -11.47 -0.67
N ALA A 806 -14.56 -10.98 -0.28
CA ALA A 806 -13.41 -11.81 0.13
C ALA A 806 -13.71 -12.71 1.34
N ARG A 807 -14.73 -12.37 2.15
CA ARG A 807 -15.18 -13.14 3.33
C ARG A 807 -16.32 -14.11 2.99
N ASN A 808 -16.62 -14.29 1.70
CA ASN A 808 -17.74 -15.08 1.21
C ASN A 808 -19.13 -14.57 1.64
N SER A 809 -19.25 -13.31 2.02
CA SER A 809 -20.55 -12.68 2.32
C SER A 809 -21.31 -12.41 1.02
N LEU A 810 -22.61 -12.75 0.98
CA LEU A 810 -23.44 -12.67 -0.21
C LEU A 810 -24.19 -11.34 -0.28
N TYR A 811 -24.19 -10.70 -1.45
CA TYR A 811 -24.91 -9.45 -1.77
C TYR A 811 -25.72 -9.62 -3.04
N ASN A 812 -27.04 -9.39 -2.98
CA ASN A 812 -27.94 -9.68 -4.10
C ASN A 812 -28.39 -8.42 -4.89
N SER A 813 -28.64 -7.32 -4.25
CA SER A 813 -29.20 -6.12 -4.91
C SER A 813 -28.47 -4.83 -4.59
N SER A 814 -27.83 -4.75 -3.44
CA SER A 814 -27.08 -3.58 -3.01
C SER A 814 -26.07 -3.94 -1.92
N ILE A 815 -25.12 -3.04 -1.72
CA ILE A 815 -24.20 -3.04 -0.59
C ILE A 815 -24.18 -1.65 0.03
N THR A 816 -24.20 -1.56 1.36
CA THR A 816 -24.03 -0.28 2.08
C THR A 816 -22.62 -0.19 2.64
N LEU A 817 -21.84 0.74 2.11
CA LEU A 817 -20.49 1.03 2.57
C LEU A 817 -20.54 2.07 3.69
N GLN A 818 -19.90 1.74 4.81
CA GLN A 818 -19.70 2.69 5.89
C GLN A 818 -18.70 3.79 5.49
N PRO A 819 -18.65 4.92 6.20
CA PRO A 819 -17.67 5.97 5.95
C PRO A 819 -16.23 5.45 5.85
N PHE A 820 -15.50 5.88 4.84
CA PHE A 820 -14.10 5.53 4.57
C PHE A 820 -13.82 4.02 4.55
N THR A 821 -14.74 3.25 3.98
CA THR A 821 -14.58 1.81 3.73
C THR A 821 -14.72 1.49 2.26
N SER A 822 -14.32 0.27 1.91
CA SER A 822 -14.47 -0.28 0.56
C SER A 822 -14.96 -1.71 0.57
N ALA A 823 -15.34 -2.22 -0.60
CA ALA A 823 -15.63 -3.61 -0.84
C ALA A 823 -15.08 -4.04 -2.20
N VAL A 824 -14.46 -5.20 -2.24
CA VAL A 824 -14.10 -5.92 -3.46
C VAL A 824 -15.07 -7.07 -3.62
N LEU A 825 -15.82 -7.08 -4.71
CA LEU A 825 -16.92 -7.97 -4.94
C LEU A 825 -16.66 -8.81 -6.19
N ILE A 826 -16.87 -10.12 -6.10
CA ILE A 826 -16.81 -11.06 -7.22
C ILE A 826 -18.24 -11.42 -7.62
N ARG A 827 -18.59 -11.24 -8.90
CA ARG A 827 -19.91 -11.58 -9.41
C ARG A 827 -20.12 -13.09 -9.40
N LYS A 828 -21.13 -13.55 -8.69
CA LYS A 828 -21.51 -14.97 -8.67
C LYS A 828 -22.46 -15.26 -9.85
N ASN A 829 -21.99 -15.95 -10.87
CA ASN A 829 -22.81 -16.42 -11.99
C ASN A 829 -22.64 -17.93 -12.17
N SER A 830 -23.55 -18.56 -12.91
CA SER A 830 -23.55 -20.02 -13.16
C SER A 830 -22.33 -20.52 -13.95
N ALA A 831 -21.53 -19.64 -14.52
CA ALA A 831 -20.31 -19.96 -15.27
C ALA A 831 -19.02 -19.92 -14.42
N LEU A 832 -19.10 -19.38 -13.18
CA LEU A 832 -17.94 -19.35 -12.29
C LEU A 832 -17.84 -20.66 -11.52
N THR A 833 -16.66 -21.24 -11.48
CA THR A 833 -16.37 -22.38 -10.62
C THR A 833 -16.34 -21.88 -9.18
N VAL A 834 -17.36 -22.17 -8.40
CA VAL A 834 -17.29 -22.06 -6.95
C VAL A 834 -16.24 -23.08 -6.52
N LEU A 835 -15.23 -22.63 -5.77
CA LEU A 835 -14.29 -23.58 -5.18
C LEU A 835 -15.09 -24.55 -4.32
N PRO A 836 -14.87 -25.86 -4.43
CA PRO A 836 -15.52 -26.83 -3.56
C PRO A 836 -15.20 -26.48 -2.11
N ALA A 837 -16.18 -26.65 -1.22
CA ALA A 837 -15.99 -26.46 0.22
C ALA A 837 -14.78 -27.27 0.69
N ARG A 838 -13.88 -26.63 1.45
CA ARG A 838 -12.64 -27.27 1.92
C ARG A 838 -12.84 -27.94 3.25
N PHE A 839 -12.11 -29.02 3.44
CA PHE A 839 -11.99 -29.65 4.75
C PHE A 839 -11.19 -28.74 5.70
N VAL A 840 -11.88 -28.15 6.67
CA VAL A 840 -11.23 -27.34 7.73
C VAL A 840 -10.57 -28.23 8.76
N ASN A 841 -11.22 -29.38 9.04
CA ASN A 841 -10.72 -30.36 9.98
C ASN A 841 -11.25 -31.75 9.62
N PHE A 842 -10.41 -32.78 9.82
CA PHE A 842 -10.81 -34.17 9.73
C PHE A 842 -10.11 -34.96 10.82
N ILE A 843 -10.91 -35.60 11.69
CA ILE A 843 -10.42 -36.38 12.83
C ILE A 843 -11.07 -37.75 12.82
N ALA A 844 -10.27 -38.80 13.01
CA ALA A 844 -10.73 -40.15 13.27
C ALA A 844 -10.29 -40.53 14.70
N ALA A 845 -11.21 -41.03 15.51
CA ALA A 845 -10.94 -41.40 16.90
C ALA A 845 -11.66 -42.70 17.27
N ARG A 846 -11.05 -43.51 18.12
CA ARG A 846 -11.73 -44.68 18.71
C ARG A 846 -12.99 -44.26 19.45
N SER A 847 -14.05 -45.05 19.32
CA SER A 847 -15.29 -44.94 20.08
C SER A 847 -15.71 -46.29 20.61
N ALA A 848 -16.69 -46.32 21.49
CA ALA A 848 -17.25 -47.57 22.00
C ALA A 848 -17.91 -48.42 20.90
N GLN A 849 -18.21 -47.86 19.72
CA GLN A 849 -18.88 -48.52 18.62
C GLN A 849 -17.98 -48.68 17.38
N GLY A 850 -16.64 -48.53 17.53
CA GLY A 850 -15.72 -48.60 16.41
C GLY A 850 -14.82 -47.36 16.27
N VAL A 851 -14.66 -46.81 15.08
CA VAL A 851 -13.95 -45.55 14.81
C VAL A 851 -14.89 -44.45 14.38
N LYS A 852 -14.99 -43.39 15.16
CA LYS A 852 -15.79 -42.22 14.84
C LYS A 852 -14.97 -41.22 14.04
N LEU A 853 -15.48 -40.84 12.90
CA LEU A 853 -14.91 -39.91 11.94
C LEU A 853 -15.72 -38.61 12.00
N ASN A 854 -15.05 -37.49 12.19
CA ASN A 854 -15.70 -36.18 12.18
C ASN A 854 -14.95 -35.28 11.22
N TRP A 855 -15.66 -34.53 10.38
CA TRP A 855 -15.03 -33.51 9.54
C TRP A 855 -15.86 -32.23 9.52
N VAL A 856 -15.15 -31.13 9.31
CA VAL A 856 -15.72 -29.78 9.25
C VAL A 856 -15.34 -29.18 7.92
N MET A 857 -16.29 -28.58 7.23
CA MET A 857 -16.12 -27.85 5.98
C MET A 857 -16.09 -26.35 6.28
N ASP A 858 -15.40 -25.56 5.46
CA ASP A 858 -15.30 -24.10 5.61
C ASP A 858 -16.62 -23.40 5.23
N THR A 859 -17.39 -23.97 4.35
CA THR A 859 -18.70 -23.46 3.94
C THR A 859 -19.72 -24.60 3.83
N PRO A 860 -21.03 -24.31 4.00
CA PRO A 860 -22.07 -25.26 3.62
C PRO A 860 -22.06 -25.35 2.08
N ASP A 861 -21.59 -26.45 1.54
CA ASP A 861 -21.53 -26.68 0.10
C ASP A 861 -22.74 -27.46 -0.41
N GLU A 862 -22.92 -27.45 -1.74
CA GLU A 862 -23.84 -28.35 -2.46
C GLU A 862 -23.10 -29.55 -3.11
N PRO A 863 -22.26 -30.34 -2.42
CA PRO A 863 -21.86 -31.62 -2.95
C PRO A 863 -23.05 -32.56 -2.89
N ALA A 864 -23.07 -33.53 -3.79
CA ALA A 864 -24.08 -34.55 -3.71
C ALA A 864 -23.89 -35.40 -2.43
N SER A 865 -22.63 -35.75 -2.07
CA SER A 865 -22.32 -36.60 -0.93
C SER A 865 -20.83 -36.60 -0.57
N TYR A 866 -20.51 -37.20 0.58
CA TYR A 866 -19.16 -37.53 1.01
C TYR A 866 -18.97 -39.03 1.09
N THR A 867 -18.04 -39.61 0.33
CA THR A 867 -17.65 -41.02 0.47
C THR A 867 -16.59 -41.16 1.53
N VAL A 868 -16.81 -41.98 2.53
CA VAL A 868 -15.84 -42.34 3.56
C VAL A 868 -15.02 -43.52 3.06
N GLU A 869 -13.71 -43.36 3.00
CA GLU A 869 -12.78 -44.37 2.50
C GLU A 869 -11.81 -44.81 3.60
N ARG A 870 -11.51 -46.14 3.65
CA ARG A 870 -10.56 -46.74 4.60
C ARG A 870 -9.51 -47.55 3.87
N SER A 871 -8.31 -47.57 4.43
CA SER A 871 -7.17 -48.36 3.96
C SER A 871 -6.44 -49.03 5.14
N ALA A 872 -5.86 -50.23 4.88
CA ALA A 872 -4.98 -50.94 5.81
C ALA A 872 -3.54 -50.46 5.72
N ASP A 873 -3.08 -49.95 4.58
CA ASP A 873 -1.70 -49.61 4.25
C ASP A 873 -1.50 -48.10 4.01
N GLY A 874 -2.57 -47.29 3.97
CA GLY A 874 -2.50 -45.87 3.67
C GLY A 874 -2.36 -45.54 2.18
N GLN A 875 -2.36 -46.55 1.31
CA GLN A 875 -2.23 -46.42 -0.15
C GLN A 875 -3.48 -46.84 -0.90
N HIS A 876 -4.03 -48.01 -0.55
CA HIS A 876 -5.22 -48.60 -1.23
C HIS A 876 -6.46 -48.32 -0.37
N PHE A 877 -7.26 -47.36 -0.82
CA PHE A 877 -8.46 -46.93 -0.10
C PHE A 877 -9.72 -47.58 -0.72
N THR A 878 -10.57 -48.12 0.13
CA THR A 878 -11.89 -48.68 -0.23
C THR A 878 -13.00 -47.87 0.43
N ALA A 879 -14.05 -47.56 -0.31
CA ALA A 879 -15.23 -46.93 0.25
C ALA A 879 -15.90 -47.83 1.28
N ILE A 880 -16.18 -47.28 2.47
CA ILE A 880 -16.87 -47.99 3.56
C ILE A 880 -18.20 -47.38 3.92
N GLY A 881 -18.57 -46.23 3.34
CA GLY A 881 -19.85 -45.60 3.53
C GLY A 881 -19.97 -44.27 2.80
N GLU A 882 -21.16 -43.72 2.81
CA GLU A 882 -21.49 -42.44 2.20
C GLU A 882 -22.33 -41.60 3.15
N VAL A 883 -22.06 -40.30 3.19
CA VAL A 883 -22.81 -39.29 3.95
C VAL A 883 -23.37 -38.26 2.97
N ILE A 884 -24.68 -38.12 2.92
CA ILE A 884 -25.35 -37.13 2.06
C ILE A 884 -25.07 -35.72 2.61
N ALA A 885 -24.65 -34.80 1.77
CA ALA A 885 -24.41 -33.42 2.13
C ALA A 885 -25.74 -32.67 2.40
N SER A 886 -25.71 -31.74 3.34
CA SER A 886 -26.87 -30.92 3.70
C SER A 886 -26.52 -29.45 3.47
N ARG A 887 -27.41 -28.70 2.82
CA ARG A 887 -27.23 -27.30 2.44
C ARG A 887 -26.85 -26.32 3.59
N ASN A 888 -27.09 -26.70 4.82
CA ASN A 888 -26.85 -25.85 5.98
C ASN A 888 -25.89 -26.46 7.00
N ALA A 889 -25.27 -27.62 6.69
CA ALA A 889 -24.36 -28.27 7.61
C ALA A 889 -22.91 -28.09 7.20
N THR A 890 -22.09 -27.62 8.11
CA THR A 890 -20.62 -27.58 7.93
C THR A 890 -19.93 -28.72 8.66
N THR A 891 -20.62 -29.48 9.51
CA THR A 891 -20.04 -30.55 10.32
C THR A 891 -20.72 -31.87 10.02
N TYR A 892 -19.95 -32.89 9.76
CA TYR A 892 -20.42 -34.24 9.41
C TYR A 892 -19.75 -35.29 10.26
N VAL A 893 -20.44 -36.43 10.44
CA VAL A 893 -20.00 -37.54 11.27
C VAL A 893 -20.27 -38.83 10.55
N PHE A 894 -19.34 -39.78 10.65
CA PHE A 894 -19.52 -41.18 10.24
C PHE A 894 -18.89 -42.10 11.30
N THR A 895 -19.45 -43.29 11.49
CA THR A 895 -18.87 -44.29 12.40
C THR A 895 -18.58 -45.55 11.61
N ASP A 896 -17.29 -45.92 11.57
CA ASP A 896 -16.87 -47.23 11.08
C ASP A 896 -17.05 -48.25 12.22
N ASP A 897 -18.09 -49.07 12.14
CA ASP A 897 -18.43 -50.09 13.15
C ASP A 897 -17.65 -51.41 12.96
N ARG A 898 -16.89 -51.55 11.87
CA ARG A 898 -16.08 -52.71 11.55
C ARG A 898 -14.66 -52.33 11.10
N PRO A 899 -13.90 -51.59 11.92
CA PRO A 899 -12.54 -51.25 11.56
C PRO A 899 -11.63 -52.49 11.50
N LEU A 900 -10.56 -52.40 10.70
CA LEU A 900 -9.58 -53.46 10.56
C LEU A 900 -8.74 -53.60 11.83
N THR A 901 -8.25 -54.79 12.12
CA THR A 901 -7.21 -55.01 13.15
C THR A 901 -5.90 -54.36 12.70
N GLY A 902 -5.22 -53.63 13.63
CA GLY A 902 -4.00 -52.89 13.31
C GLY A 902 -4.26 -51.45 12.95
N LYS A 903 -3.46 -50.90 12.02
CA LYS A 903 -3.61 -49.50 11.58
C LYS A 903 -4.74 -49.38 10.57
N ASN A 904 -5.61 -48.40 10.79
CA ASN A 904 -6.64 -47.98 9.88
C ASN A 904 -6.34 -46.55 9.44
N TYR A 905 -6.26 -46.32 8.14
CA TYR A 905 -6.09 -45.05 7.51
C TYR A 905 -7.45 -44.63 6.92
N TYR A 906 -7.93 -43.45 7.24
CA TYR A 906 -9.22 -42.94 6.78
C TYR A 906 -9.01 -41.65 6.00
N ARG A 907 -9.80 -41.46 4.96
CA ARG A 907 -9.99 -40.20 4.24
C ARG A 907 -11.43 -40.02 3.82
N ILE A 908 -11.82 -38.77 3.59
CA ILE A 908 -13.15 -38.43 3.07
C ILE A 908 -12.98 -37.95 1.64
N ARG A 909 -13.74 -38.49 0.73
CA ARG A 909 -13.87 -38.02 -0.66
C ARG A 909 -15.18 -37.25 -0.78
N GLN A 910 -15.08 -35.97 -1.15
CA GLN A 910 -16.22 -35.12 -1.51
C GLN A 910 -16.60 -35.40 -2.97
N ASN A 911 -17.83 -35.79 -3.22
CA ASN A 911 -18.37 -36.07 -4.56
C ASN A 911 -19.05 -34.80 -5.08
N GLY A 912 -18.34 -33.95 -5.82
CA GLY A 912 -18.83 -32.68 -6.36
C GLY A 912 -19.07 -32.72 -7.87
N ILE A 913 -19.86 -31.78 -8.38
CA ILE A 913 -20.17 -31.63 -9.80
C ILE A 913 -18.93 -31.37 -10.66
N ASN A 914 -17.90 -30.78 -10.02
CA ASN A 914 -16.64 -30.34 -10.68
C ASN A 914 -15.45 -31.27 -10.38
N GLY A 915 -15.67 -32.48 -9.89
CA GLY A 915 -14.65 -33.46 -9.55
C GLY A 915 -14.62 -33.82 -8.06
N ASN A 916 -13.83 -34.82 -7.73
CA ASN A 916 -13.69 -35.33 -6.36
C ASN A 916 -12.56 -34.58 -5.62
N GLN A 917 -12.82 -34.17 -4.37
CA GLN A 917 -11.79 -33.69 -3.45
C GLN A 917 -11.62 -34.66 -2.29
N TYR A 918 -10.41 -34.63 -1.67
CA TYR A 918 -10.08 -35.52 -0.59
C TYR A 918 -9.63 -34.75 0.65
N SER A 919 -10.03 -35.25 1.83
CA SER A 919 -9.46 -34.79 3.11
C SER A 919 -8.01 -35.25 3.26
N GLY A 920 -7.29 -34.69 4.23
CA GLY A 920 -6.08 -35.35 4.76
C GLY A 920 -6.40 -36.79 5.25
N VAL A 921 -5.34 -37.61 5.42
CA VAL A 921 -5.48 -38.97 5.92
C VAL A 921 -5.38 -38.97 7.46
N ALA A 922 -6.41 -39.47 8.14
CA ALA A 922 -6.37 -39.72 9.59
C ALA A 922 -6.05 -41.19 9.87
N VAL A 923 -5.20 -41.44 10.87
CA VAL A 923 -4.75 -42.80 11.22
C VAL A 923 -5.23 -43.18 12.60
N VAL A 924 -5.86 -44.36 12.72
CA VAL A 924 -6.26 -44.96 14.01
C VAL A 924 -5.68 -46.36 14.11
N SER A 925 -4.86 -46.61 15.15
CA SER A 925 -4.33 -47.94 15.42
C SER A 925 -5.18 -48.69 16.44
N LEU A 926 -5.61 -49.92 16.12
CA LEU A 926 -6.39 -50.80 16.98
C LEU A 926 -5.55 -51.93 17.57
N ALA A 927 -4.21 -51.85 17.54
CA ALA A 927 -3.33 -52.85 18.08
C ALA A 927 -3.28 -52.84 19.63
N ASP A 928 -3.05 -54.02 20.21
CA ASP A 928 -3.05 -54.36 21.63
C ASP A 928 -2.12 -53.50 22.51
N VAL A 929 -2.50 -53.42 23.75
CA VAL A 929 -1.97 -52.62 24.86
C VAL A 929 -0.47 -52.81 25.10
N GLY A 930 0.29 -51.87 24.69
CA GLY A 930 1.70 -51.74 25.01
C GLY A 930 2.11 -50.27 25.17
N GLY A 931 1.94 -49.79 26.32
CA GLY A 931 2.44 -48.72 27.16
C GLY A 931 3.25 -47.56 26.61
N GLY A 932 2.62 -46.46 26.14
CA GLY A 932 3.13 -45.09 26.14
C GLY A 932 1.95 -44.10 26.12
N VAL A 933 2.06 -42.99 26.86
CA VAL A 933 0.98 -42.00 26.95
C VAL A 933 0.95 -41.15 25.67
N GLN A 934 -0.16 -41.11 24.95
CA GLN A 934 -0.33 -40.30 23.73
C GLN A 934 -1.32 -39.16 23.96
N ASP A 935 -1.32 -38.15 23.08
CA ASP A 935 -2.10 -36.92 23.18
C ASP A 935 -3.64 -37.14 23.23
N GLY A 936 -4.12 -38.31 22.79
CA GLY A 936 -5.50 -38.78 22.90
C GLY A 936 -5.92 -39.29 24.27
N ASP A 937 -5.00 -39.48 25.22
CA ASP A 937 -5.22 -40.12 26.52
C ASP A 937 -5.67 -39.14 27.61
N TRP A 938 -5.89 -37.89 27.31
CA TRP A 938 -6.38 -36.90 28.27
C TRP A 938 -7.30 -35.85 27.63
N SER A 939 -8.19 -35.28 28.45
CA SER A 939 -9.12 -34.24 28.04
C SER A 939 -9.13 -33.10 29.04
N ILE A 940 -9.54 -31.92 28.58
CA ILE A 940 -9.72 -30.74 29.41
C ILE A 940 -11.14 -30.16 29.17
N SER A 941 -11.84 -29.77 30.23
CA SER A 941 -13.22 -29.28 30.15
C SER A 941 -13.56 -28.42 31.37
N PRO A 942 -14.33 -27.32 31.24
CA PRO A 942 -14.76 -26.72 29.99
C PRO A 942 -13.63 -25.93 29.29
N ASN A 943 -13.71 -25.76 27.99
CA ASN A 943 -12.81 -24.88 27.24
C ASN A 943 -13.62 -24.11 26.17
N PRO A 944 -13.87 -22.82 26.36
CA PRO A 944 -13.29 -21.89 27.36
C PRO A 944 -13.66 -22.21 28.82
N ALA A 945 -12.71 -21.97 29.73
CA ALA A 945 -12.85 -22.17 31.17
C ALA A 945 -13.02 -20.81 31.90
N LYS A 946 -13.88 -20.77 32.92
CA LYS A 946 -14.04 -19.57 33.77
C LYS A 946 -13.12 -19.63 34.99
N GLU A 947 -13.49 -20.31 36.03
CA GLU A 947 -12.75 -20.37 37.30
C GLU A 947 -11.99 -21.69 37.47
N ASN A 948 -12.49 -22.79 36.90
CA ASN A 948 -11.90 -24.12 37.01
C ASN A 948 -11.78 -24.81 35.67
N LEU A 949 -10.75 -25.65 35.51
CA LEU A 949 -10.50 -26.50 34.36
C LEU A 949 -10.29 -27.94 34.83
N LEU A 950 -11.27 -28.81 34.58
CA LEU A 950 -11.16 -30.25 34.86
C LEU A 950 -10.26 -30.90 33.79
N ILE A 951 -9.25 -31.62 34.25
CA ILE A 951 -8.35 -32.43 33.44
C ILE A 951 -8.62 -33.87 33.75
N SER A 952 -8.85 -34.68 32.71
CA SER A 952 -9.13 -36.09 32.87
C SER A 952 -8.18 -36.92 32.03
N PHE A 953 -7.48 -37.90 32.66
CA PHE A 953 -6.62 -38.85 32.01
C PHE A 953 -7.30 -40.23 32.00
N ARG A 954 -7.05 -41.02 30.96
CA ARG A 954 -7.59 -42.37 30.81
C ARG A 954 -6.96 -43.41 31.70
N GLN A 955 -5.80 -43.11 32.29
CA GLN A 955 -5.05 -43.99 33.22
C GLN A 955 -4.45 -43.16 34.36
N ILE A 956 -4.11 -43.82 35.45
CA ILE A 956 -3.46 -43.15 36.59
C ILE A 956 -2.09 -42.68 36.14
N LEU A 957 -1.85 -41.38 36.22
CA LEU A 957 -0.55 -40.75 35.93
C LEU A 957 -0.02 -40.00 37.14
N SER A 958 1.30 -39.97 37.28
CA SER A 958 1.97 -39.17 38.30
C SER A 958 3.04 -38.31 37.65
N GLY A 959 3.07 -37.02 37.99
CA GLY A 959 3.97 -36.02 37.42
C GLY A 959 3.63 -34.62 37.85
N HIS A 960 3.92 -33.63 37.00
CA HIS A 960 3.62 -32.22 37.24
C HIS A 960 2.72 -31.69 36.12
N LEU A 961 1.74 -30.92 36.50
CA LEU A 961 0.92 -30.11 35.61
C LEU A 961 1.35 -28.64 35.73
N SER A 962 1.58 -28.00 34.59
CA SER A 962 2.03 -26.62 34.56
C SER A 962 1.22 -25.82 33.55
N VAL A 963 0.86 -24.59 33.91
CA VAL A 963 0.14 -23.62 33.06
C VAL A 963 1.13 -22.59 32.56
N TYR A 964 1.15 -22.36 31.25
CA TYR A 964 2.02 -21.40 30.58
C TYR A 964 1.20 -20.35 29.82
N THR A 965 1.71 -19.13 29.76
CA THR A 965 1.24 -18.12 28.79
C THR A 965 1.52 -18.58 27.35
N ILE A 966 0.93 -17.90 26.37
CA ILE A 966 1.25 -18.13 24.94
C ILE A 966 2.73 -17.80 24.62
N THR A 967 3.37 -16.97 25.44
CA THR A 967 4.80 -16.61 25.33
C THR A 967 5.73 -17.60 26.04
N GLY A 968 5.18 -18.70 26.59
CA GLY A 968 5.98 -19.75 27.26
C GLY A 968 6.38 -19.46 28.70
N ILE A 969 5.86 -18.39 29.32
CA ILE A 969 6.09 -18.09 30.73
C ILE A 969 5.22 -19.02 31.58
N MET A 970 5.82 -19.77 32.52
CA MET A 970 5.11 -20.62 33.46
C MET A 970 4.41 -19.77 34.53
N ILE A 971 3.09 -19.90 34.64
CA ILE A 971 2.26 -19.17 35.60
C ILE A 971 2.03 -19.99 36.88
N LYS A 972 1.75 -21.25 36.72
CA LYS A 972 1.37 -22.15 37.84
C LYS A 972 1.87 -23.57 37.56
N THR A 973 2.37 -24.24 38.57
CA THR A 973 2.70 -25.67 38.49
C THR A 973 2.34 -26.37 39.79
N PHE A 974 1.90 -27.61 39.69
CA PHE A 974 1.54 -28.42 40.86
C PHE A 974 1.76 -29.91 40.59
N PRO A 975 2.11 -30.70 41.62
CA PRO A 975 2.22 -32.15 41.49
C PRO A 975 0.83 -32.75 41.29
N PHE A 976 0.79 -33.80 40.48
CA PHE A 976 -0.44 -34.52 40.16
C PHE A 976 -0.19 -36.04 40.25
N SER A 977 -1.16 -36.74 40.82
CA SER A 977 -1.22 -38.21 40.80
C SER A 977 -2.68 -38.66 40.81
N GLY A 978 -3.12 -39.27 39.72
CA GLY A 978 -4.52 -39.72 39.58
C GLY A 978 -4.98 -39.78 38.11
N THR A 979 -6.29 -39.83 37.94
CA THR A 979 -6.96 -39.78 36.64
C THR A 979 -7.64 -38.47 36.37
N ASN A 980 -8.00 -37.69 37.40
CA ASN A 980 -8.67 -36.42 37.28
C ASN A 980 -8.08 -35.38 38.23
N VAL A 981 -8.07 -34.13 37.79
CA VAL A 981 -7.70 -32.99 38.62
C VAL A 981 -8.47 -31.73 38.16
N ASP A 982 -8.96 -30.99 39.12
CA ASP A 982 -9.59 -29.70 38.91
C ASP A 982 -8.55 -28.60 39.14
N VAL A 983 -8.24 -27.85 38.10
CA VAL A 983 -7.26 -26.77 38.13
C VAL A 983 -7.98 -25.46 38.36
N ASP A 984 -7.76 -24.86 39.52
CA ASP A 984 -8.22 -23.52 39.84
C ASP A 984 -7.46 -22.48 38.96
N LEU A 985 -8.21 -21.75 38.14
CA LEU A 985 -7.77 -20.66 37.25
C LEU A 985 -8.13 -19.29 37.82
N SER A 986 -8.67 -19.22 39.07
CA SER A 986 -8.87 -17.93 39.73
C SER A 986 -7.52 -17.20 39.86
N GLY A 987 -7.48 -15.94 39.54
CA GLY A 987 -6.23 -15.18 39.54
C GLY A 987 -5.41 -15.26 38.23
N ILE A 988 -5.88 -16.00 37.23
CA ILE A 988 -5.31 -15.97 35.87
C ILE A 988 -6.18 -15.05 35.01
N SER A 989 -5.55 -14.08 34.32
CA SER A 989 -6.25 -13.12 33.46
C SER A 989 -6.92 -13.84 32.29
N LYS A 990 -7.96 -13.22 31.70
CA LYS A 990 -8.56 -13.72 30.45
C LYS A 990 -7.51 -13.84 29.35
N GLY A 991 -7.52 -14.93 28.59
CA GLY A 991 -6.54 -15.15 27.53
C GLY A 991 -6.38 -16.63 27.14
N THR A 992 -5.46 -16.88 26.22
CA THR A 992 -5.10 -18.23 25.77
C THR A 992 -3.86 -18.71 26.52
N TYR A 993 -3.91 -19.98 26.96
CA TYR A 993 -2.87 -20.62 27.77
C TYR A 993 -2.57 -22.03 27.28
N PHE A 994 -1.39 -22.54 27.64
CA PHE A 994 -1.03 -23.94 27.45
C PHE A 994 -0.94 -24.64 28.80
N LEU A 995 -1.56 -25.80 28.86
CA LEU A 995 -1.42 -26.74 29.96
C LEU A 995 -0.47 -27.83 29.54
N ARG A 996 0.56 -28.10 30.34
CA ARG A 996 1.54 -29.16 30.12
C ARG A 996 1.60 -30.13 31.28
N PHE A 997 1.45 -31.41 30.97
CA PHE A 997 1.74 -32.50 31.91
C PHE A 997 3.13 -33.05 31.61
N THR A 998 3.95 -33.23 32.62
CA THR A 998 5.27 -33.87 32.55
C THR A 998 5.38 -34.95 33.61
N GLY A 999 5.59 -36.18 33.19
CA GLY A 999 5.73 -37.32 34.09
C GLY A 999 6.66 -38.40 33.55
N GLY A 1000 6.87 -39.48 34.31
CA GLY A 1000 7.82 -40.56 33.94
C GLY A 1000 7.50 -41.26 32.61
N LYS A 1001 6.30 -41.09 32.06
CA LYS A 1001 5.88 -41.68 30.77
C LYS A 1001 5.85 -40.69 29.60
N GLY A 1002 6.33 -39.46 29.78
CA GLY A 1002 6.42 -38.44 28.71
C GLY A 1002 5.81 -37.07 29.09
N THR A 1003 5.78 -36.18 28.10
CA THR A 1003 5.22 -34.81 28.23
C THR A 1003 4.02 -34.67 27.28
N LEU A 1004 2.91 -34.13 27.79
CA LEU A 1004 1.71 -33.84 27.04
C LEU A 1004 1.39 -32.34 27.14
N SER A 1005 0.84 -31.72 26.08
CA SER A 1005 0.47 -30.31 26.11
C SER A 1005 -0.90 -30.09 25.44
N LYS A 1006 -1.75 -29.26 26.03
CA LYS A 1006 -3.02 -28.82 25.42
C LYS A 1006 -3.24 -27.33 25.65
N ARG A 1007 -3.84 -26.68 24.64
CA ARG A 1007 -4.26 -25.28 24.70
C ARG A 1007 -5.65 -25.16 25.33
N PHE A 1008 -5.82 -24.15 26.16
CA PHE A 1008 -7.16 -23.75 26.66
C PHE A 1008 -7.31 -22.24 26.66
N ILE A 1009 -8.57 -21.79 26.70
CA ILE A 1009 -8.96 -20.38 26.77
C ILE A 1009 -9.53 -20.13 28.17
N LYS A 1010 -9.01 -19.12 28.87
CA LYS A 1010 -9.55 -18.55 30.10
C LYS A 1010 -10.49 -17.40 29.72
N ASP A 1011 -11.76 -17.55 30.06
CA ASP A 1011 -12.84 -16.59 29.77
C ASP A 1011 -13.13 -15.64 30.93
#